data_8cc09430265e316e278f664029b23e76
#
_entry.id   8cc09430265e316e278f664029b23e76
#
_cell.length_a   1.000
_cell.length_b   1.000
_cell.length_c   1.000
_cell.angle_alpha   90.00
_cell.angle_beta   90.00
_cell.angle_gamma   90.00
#
_symmetry.space_group_name_H-M   'P 1'
#
loop_
_entity.id
_entity.type
_entity.pdbx_description
1 polymer ?
#
loop_
_entity_poly.entity_id
_entity_poly.type
_entity_poly.pdbx_seq_one_letter_code
_entity_poly.pdbx_strand_id
1 'polypeptide(L)'
;MMATELRRFWKLFGSLRRIFTFSLLFLFVHCHTCKHQVPSLSEVVHKVYLKSERLTKRSSDQQLKIKIIYDSSVDKLTSDKRRLVKKVFQVRRKSGPILLSRQCVTNQYLRKKDDPHRYCQGSCADITKCGPVIVPEHHLQQCKVCSETGRSCGSAGPPDGKGVEGADFVLYVSGVTTERCGQENIVAYAAYCQLESELDRPIAGYANLCPNMISTQPQEFESMLSTVKHEIIHALGFSAGLFAFYHDYNGKPLTPRFASGLPAFNESLGLYQWSDAVIRRVTRLWDIRGGVMVRHEVHLLVTPRVVEEARRHFGCPILEGMELENQGGMGTELNHWEKRLLENEAMTGSHTQNRVFSRITLAIMEDTGWYRANYSMAERLDWGKGLGCDFVMKSCKFWIERQRQSRKVVTPYCDTVRATPLQLTCRQDQLAVAVCNLQKYPQDLPLDYQYFDHIPDVSVRDIASYGGAVEIADYCPFSQEFSWHLSGEYQRNSYCRVQENQPDWWRNYGAEQYGPDSVCLYQKTAFIMEQCTRRMTYPDWGSGCYKMSCSTHGLTVWVQDTEFQCVHTGQLLRVSVRVNDWVYNGVLVCPACSDFCSACPLPQQLPPLNSTRRVPIDPCSSSSSLVVTLWLLLLNLIPLLAGFILCVRN
;
A
#
# COMPACT_ATOMS: atom_id res chain seq x y z
N MET A 1 10.56 -64.12 11.25
CA MET A 1 9.34 -63.32 11.41
C MET A 1 9.58 -61.85 11.79
N MET A 2 10.73 -61.47 12.33
CA MET A 2 11.04 -60.08 12.75
C MET A 2 11.54 -59.15 11.60
N ALA A 3 12.09 -59.71 10.52
CA ALA A 3 12.68 -58.92 9.42
C ALA A 3 11.66 -58.42 8.39
N THR A 4 10.45 -59.00 8.35
CA THR A 4 9.38 -58.63 7.42
C THR A 4 8.49 -57.52 7.98
N GLU A 5 8.37 -57.40 9.29
CA GLU A 5 7.65 -56.32 9.98
C GLU A 5 8.42 -54.98 9.94
N LEU A 6 9.74 -55.01 10.10
CA LEU A 6 10.59 -53.81 9.99
C LEU A 6 10.58 -53.17 8.58
N ARG A 7 10.46 -53.98 7.52
CA ARG A 7 10.36 -53.44 6.12
C ARG A 7 8.99 -52.81 5.84
N ARG A 8 7.91 -53.25 6.51
CA ARG A 8 6.60 -52.59 6.43
C ARG A 8 6.57 -51.27 7.20
N PHE A 9 7.23 -51.21 8.36
CA PHE A 9 7.34 -50.01 9.18
C PHE A 9 8.13 -48.91 8.48
N TRP A 10 9.24 -49.23 7.82
CA TRP A 10 10.04 -48.27 7.06
C TRP A 10 9.38 -47.80 5.76
N LYS A 11 8.53 -48.60 5.13
CA LYS A 11 7.73 -48.17 3.98
C LYS A 11 6.58 -47.21 4.38
N LEU A 12 5.97 -47.43 5.55
CA LEU A 12 4.98 -46.46 6.08
C LEU A 12 5.64 -45.14 6.49
N PHE A 13 6.81 -45.17 7.14
CA PHE A 13 7.54 -43.94 7.49
C PHE A 13 8.09 -43.19 6.27
N GLY A 14 8.49 -43.89 5.24
CA GLY A 14 8.91 -43.27 3.97
C GLY A 14 7.75 -42.60 3.23
N SER A 15 6.54 -43.14 3.32
CA SER A 15 5.32 -42.58 2.76
C SER A 15 4.81 -41.39 3.59
N LEU A 16 4.88 -41.46 4.92
CA LEU A 16 4.55 -40.34 5.81
C LEU A 16 5.54 -39.18 5.69
N ARG A 17 6.84 -39.44 5.47
CA ARG A 17 7.81 -38.36 5.20
C ARG A 17 7.56 -37.65 3.87
N ARG A 18 7.01 -38.30 2.85
CA ARG A 18 6.61 -37.67 1.58
C ARG A 18 5.27 -36.94 1.68
N ILE A 19 4.40 -37.31 2.62
CA ILE A 19 3.13 -36.60 2.89
C ILE A 19 3.38 -35.38 3.78
N PHE A 20 4.35 -35.42 4.72
CA PHE A 20 4.67 -34.28 5.60
C PHE A 20 5.54 -33.17 4.97
N THR A 21 6.17 -33.41 3.82
CA THR A 21 6.91 -32.34 3.08
C THR A 21 6.02 -31.54 2.12
N PHE A 22 4.72 -31.84 2.03
CA PHE A 22 3.80 -31.20 1.07
C PHE A 22 2.81 -30.20 1.67
N SER A 23 2.83 -29.92 2.97
CA SER A 23 1.77 -29.15 3.59
C SER A 23 2.24 -28.19 4.64
N LEU A 24 2.94 -27.12 4.26
CA LEU A 24 3.05 -25.92 5.11
C LEU A 24 3.46 -24.70 4.28
N LEU A 25 2.73 -24.46 3.15
CA LEU A 25 2.65 -23.10 2.60
C LEU A 25 1.60 -22.36 3.44
N PHE A 26 2.04 -21.76 4.54
CA PHE A 26 1.19 -20.83 5.27
C PHE A 26 1.10 -19.52 4.48
N LEU A 27 -0.08 -19.21 4.00
CA LEU A 27 -0.43 -17.91 3.49
C LEU A 27 -0.73 -17.01 4.69
N PHE A 28 0.21 -16.17 5.05
CA PHE A 28 -0.04 -15.12 6.02
C PHE A 28 -0.54 -13.88 5.28
N VAL A 29 -1.81 -13.56 5.48
CA VAL A 29 -2.35 -12.24 5.20
C VAL A 29 -2.02 -11.40 6.43
N HIS A 30 -0.81 -10.83 6.47
CA HIS A 30 -0.45 -9.89 7.52
C HIS A 30 -0.90 -8.51 7.10
N CYS A 31 -1.97 -8.03 7.73
CA CYS A 31 -2.38 -6.64 7.60
C CYS A 31 -1.66 -5.84 8.70
N HIS A 32 -0.57 -5.17 8.33
CA HIS A 32 0.11 -4.24 9.23
C HIS A 32 -0.73 -2.97 9.34
N THR A 33 -1.30 -2.72 10.52
CA THR A 33 -2.07 -1.52 10.79
C THR A 33 -1.12 -0.38 11.13
N CYS A 34 -1.27 0.77 10.47
CA CYS A 34 -0.56 1.98 10.81
C CYS A 34 -1.20 2.62 12.06
N LYS A 35 -0.38 2.91 13.06
CA LYS A 35 -0.77 3.62 14.28
C LYS A 35 -0.05 4.96 14.35
N HIS A 36 -0.54 5.95 13.59
CA HIS A 36 -0.03 7.30 13.67
C HIS A 36 -0.37 7.90 15.05
N GLN A 37 0.62 8.30 15.83
CA GLN A 37 0.40 8.98 17.09
C GLN A 37 0.48 10.48 16.90
N VAL A 38 -0.62 11.16 17.12
CA VAL A 38 -0.63 12.61 17.23
C VAL A 38 0.31 13.01 18.38
N PRO A 39 1.28 13.91 18.15
CA PRO A 39 2.17 14.34 19.23
C PRO A 39 1.37 15.08 20.30
N SER A 40 1.75 14.87 21.56
CA SER A 40 1.14 15.56 22.69
C SER A 40 1.43 17.06 22.66
N LEU A 41 0.66 17.85 23.40
CA LEU A 41 0.88 19.31 23.51
C LEU A 41 2.29 19.67 23.94
N SER A 42 2.92 18.86 24.79
CA SER A 42 4.28 19.11 25.28
C SER A 42 5.36 18.81 24.23
N GLU A 43 5.04 18.02 23.21
CA GLU A 43 5.97 17.66 22.13
C GLU A 43 5.95 18.64 20.96
N VAL A 44 4.97 19.55 20.89
CA VAL A 44 4.79 20.48 19.77
C VAL A 44 4.97 21.93 20.19
N VAL A 45 5.80 22.66 19.48
CA VAL A 45 5.91 24.10 19.60
C VAL A 45 5.01 24.76 18.55
N HIS A 46 3.93 25.36 19.00
CA HIS A 46 3.00 26.11 18.15
C HIS A 46 3.44 27.56 17.99
N LYS A 47 3.06 28.17 16.85
CA LYS A 47 3.25 29.61 16.60
C LYS A 47 4.71 30.08 16.61
N VAL A 48 5.59 29.33 15.96
CA VAL A 48 6.98 29.70 15.77
C VAL A 48 7.07 30.89 14.81
N TYR A 49 7.65 32.01 15.24
CA TYR A 49 7.83 33.16 14.37
C TYR A 49 9.00 32.94 13.41
N LEU A 50 8.73 33.10 12.12
CA LEU A 50 9.74 33.13 11.05
C LEU A 50 9.84 34.55 10.50
N LYS A 51 11.06 35.10 10.32
CA LYS A 51 11.26 36.43 9.72
C LYS A 51 10.58 36.51 8.34
N SER A 52 9.76 37.54 8.13
CA SER A 52 8.68 37.66 7.16
C SER A 52 9.02 37.65 5.68
N GLU A 53 10.27 37.68 5.25
CA GLU A 53 10.62 37.65 3.81
C GLU A 53 10.23 36.35 3.07
N ARG A 54 9.61 35.38 3.78
CA ARG A 54 9.41 34.00 3.29
C ARG A 54 7.99 33.51 3.24
N LEU A 55 7.06 34.21 3.88
CA LEU A 55 5.66 33.78 3.96
C LEU A 55 4.76 34.40 2.89
N THR A 56 5.33 35.18 1.96
CA THR A 56 4.58 35.59 0.76
C THR A 56 4.15 34.32 0.01
N LYS A 57 2.87 34.27 -0.34
CA LYS A 57 2.26 33.26 -1.23
C LYS A 57 3.29 32.88 -2.30
N ARG A 58 3.87 31.68 -2.20
CA ARG A 58 4.90 31.24 -3.15
C ARG A 58 4.35 31.32 -4.56
N SER A 59 5.18 31.84 -5.47
CA SER A 59 4.88 31.74 -6.88
C SER A 59 4.63 30.29 -7.24
N SER A 60 3.72 30.02 -8.16
CA SER A 60 3.22 28.71 -8.56
C SER A 60 4.29 27.66 -8.91
N ASP A 61 5.55 28.05 -9.00
CA ASP A 61 6.64 27.25 -9.59
C ASP A 61 7.67 26.71 -8.58
N GLN A 62 7.49 26.95 -7.27
CA GLN A 62 8.46 26.47 -6.27
C GLN A 62 7.97 25.20 -5.58
N GLN A 63 8.70 24.11 -5.80
CA GLN A 63 8.48 22.83 -5.11
C GLN A 63 8.79 22.95 -3.61
N LEU A 64 8.00 22.24 -2.78
CA LEU A 64 8.26 22.08 -1.34
C LEU A 64 9.66 21.49 -1.11
N LYS A 65 10.45 22.16 -0.28
CA LYS A 65 11.83 21.75 0.03
C LYS A 65 11.91 21.13 1.41
N ILE A 66 11.94 19.81 1.45
CA ILE A 66 12.16 19.04 2.67
C ILE A 66 13.67 18.86 2.86
N LYS A 67 14.20 19.34 3.99
CA LYS A 67 15.60 19.09 4.36
C LYS A 67 15.68 17.93 5.33
N ILE A 68 16.35 16.87 4.92
CA ILE A 68 16.59 15.70 5.76
C ILE A 68 17.82 15.91 6.63
N ILE A 69 17.66 15.72 7.93
CA ILE A 69 18.73 15.73 8.93
C ILE A 69 18.76 14.34 9.58
N TYR A 70 19.83 13.61 9.35
CA TYR A 70 19.99 12.28 9.96
C TYR A 70 20.53 12.41 11.38
N ASP A 71 19.87 11.77 12.32
CA ASP A 71 20.38 11.58 13.67
C ASP A 71 21.51 10.55 13.69
N SER A 72 22.39 10.65 14.68
CA SER A 72 23.53 9.73 14.86
C SER A 72 23.13 8.25 15.00
N SER A 73 21.89 7.97 15.41
CA SER A 73 21.33 6.61 15.47
C SER A 73 21.29 5.92 14.12
N VAL A 74 21.12 6.68 13.01
CA VAL A 74 21.14 6.13 11.65
C VAL A 74 22.52 5.57 11.29
N ASP A 75 23.59 6.17 11.81
CA ASP A 75 24.95 5.69 11.55
C ASP A 75 25.28 4.42 12.34
N LYS A 76 24.51 4.09 13.37
CA LYS A 76 24.61 2.84 14.15
C LYS A 76 23.92 1.65 13.48
N LEU A 77 23.11 1.87 12.46
CA LEU A 77 22.51 0.80 11.66
C LEU A 77 23.56 0.03 10.86
N THR A 78 23.27 -1.22 10.50
CA THR A 78 24.13 -1.99 9.58
C THR A 78 24.34 -1.23 8.27
N SER A 79 25.44 -1.52 7.55
CA SER A 79 25.81 -0.82 6.30
C SER A 79 24.67 -0.80 5.29
N ASP A 80 23.97 -1.93 5.15
CA ASP A 80 22.90 -2.11 4.17
C ASP A 80 21.63 -1.35 4.57
N LYS A 81 21.20 -1.46 5.83
CA LYS A 81 20.07 -0.70 6.37
C LYS A 81 20.32 0.81 6.29
N ARG A 82 21.52 1.28 6.66
CA ARG A 82 21.90 2.70 6.55
C ARG A 82 21.87 3.20 5.11
N ARG A 83 22.41 2.42 4.16
CA ARG A 83 22.36 2.74 2.71
C ARG A 83 20.92 2.84 2.22
N LEU A 84 20.08 1.91 2.63
CA LEU A 84 18.67 1.88 2.30
C LEU A 84 17.93 3.11 2.84
N VAL A 85 18.09 3.42 4.13
CA VAL A 85 17.51 4.62 4.75
C VAL A 85 17.94 5.88 3.99
N LYS A 86 19.23 6.05 3.69
CA LYS A 86 19.71 7.21 2.93
C LYS A 86 19.19 7.25 1.48
N LYS A 87 18.90 6.10 0.86
CA LYS A 87 18.31 6.02 -0.47
C LYS A 87 16.82 6.43 -0.48
N VAL A 88 16.06 6.03 0.52
CA VAL A 88 14.62 6.31 0.63
C VAL A 88 14.34 7.81 0.85
N PHE A 89 15.22 8.53 1.54
CA PHE A 89 15.07 9.94 1.88
C PHE A 89 15.87 10.90 0.98
N GLN A 90 16.10 10.60 -0.29
CA GLN A 90 16.84 11.51 -1.18
C GLN A 90 15.97 12.69 -1.68
N VAL A 91 16.31 13.92 -1.27
CA VAL A 91 15.69 15.18 -1.76
C VAL A 91 16.75 16.21 -2.09
N ARG A 92 16.57 16.97 -3.18
CA ARG A 92 17.53 18.04 -3.62
C ARG A 92 16.83 19.39 -3.77
N ARG A 93 17.40 20.48 -3.22
CA ARG A 93 17.60 21.88 -3.69
C ARG A 93 17.59 22.95 -2.58
N LYS A 94 18.05 24.23 -2.90
CA LYS A 94 18.39 25.31 -1.94
C LYS A 94 17.24 26.31 -1.70
N SER A 95 16.98 26.68 -0.43
CA SER A 95 16.24 27.84 0.07
C SER A 95 16.92 28.38 1.32
N GLY A 96 16.49 29.50 1.88
CA GLY A 96 17.21 30.10 3.02
C GLY A 96 16.93 29.39 4.39
N PRO A 97 17.56 29.82 5.51
CA PRO A 97 17.56 29.11 6.78
C PRO A 97 16.20 29.18 7.52
N ILE A 98 15.72 28.01 8.04
CA ILE A 98 14.68 27.95 9.07
C ILE A 98 15.36 27.93 10.43
N LEU A 99 14.92 28.80 11.34
CA LEU A 99 15.28 28.79 12.75
C LEU A 99 14.11 28.22 13.54
N LEU A 100 14.35 27.16 14.30
CA LEU A 100 13.36 26.50 15.14
C LEU A 100 13.29 27.15 16.52
N SER A 101 12.13 27.11 17.17
CA SER A 101 11.95 27.62 18.51
C SER A 101 12.38 26.61 19.58
N ARG A 102 12.80 27.11 20.74
CA ARG A 102 13.05 26.27 21.92
C ARG A 102 11.73 25.85 22.57
N GLN A 103 11.74 24.67 23.17
CA GLN A 103 10.64 24.23 24.02
C GLN A 103 10.66 24.96 25.35
N CYS A 104 9.47 25.17 25.92
CA CYS A 104 9.34 25.74 27.27
C CYS A 104 9.29 24.63 28.33
N VAL A 105 9.89 24.84 29.48
CA VAL A 105 9.84 23.88 30.61
C VAL A 105 8.39 23.58 31.01
N THR A 106 7.57 24.62 31.14
CA THR A 106 6.17 24.50 31.56
C THR A 106 5.21 24.23 30.41
N ASN A 107 5.71 24.20 29.15
CA ASN A 107 4.91 24.21 27.93
C ASN A 107 3.89 25.37 27.84
N GLN A 108 4.06 26.41 28.67
CA GLN A 108 3.24 27.61 28.66
C GLN A 108 3.92 28.71 27.87
N TYR A 109 3.21 29.20 26.86
CA TYR A 109 3.71 30.25 25.96
C TYR A 109 2.89 31.52 26.14
N LEU A 110 3.58 32.63 26.41
CA LEU A 110 2.98 33.95 26.53
C LEU A 110 3.15 34.74 25.23
N ARG A 111 2.19 35.63 24.94
CA ARG A 111 2.24 36.55 23.82
C ARG A 111 2.33 37.96 24.33
N LYS A 112 3.31 38.72 23.88
CA LYS A 112 3.44 40.13 24.18
C LYS A 112 2.68 40.96 23.12
N LYS A 113 2.05 42.08 23.54
CA LYS A 113 1.43 43.01 22.59
C LYS A 113 2.51 43.54 21.64
N ASP A 114 2.21 43.59 20.35
CA ASP A 114 3.08 44.11 19.30
C ASP A 114 4.41 43.34 19.06
N ASP A 115 4.53 42.12 19.61
CA ASP A 115 5.67 41.23 19.35
C ASP A 115 5.19 39.90 18.79
N PRO A 116 5.64 39.49 17.58
CA PRO A 116 5.21 38.25 16.96
C PRO A 116 5.77 37.00 17.62
N HIS A 117 6.80 37.15 18.46
CA HIS A 117 7.42 36.01 19.13
C HIS A 117 6.56 35.46 20.27
N ARG A 118 6.73 34.18 20.51
CA ARG A 118 6.22 33.50 21.70
C ARG A 118 7.31 33.44 22.77
N TYR A 119 6.92 33.69 24.01
CA TYR A 119 7.79 33.72 25.16
C TYR A 119 7.45 32.55 26.07
N CYS A 120 8.45 31.80 26.51
CA CYS A 120 8.27 30.82 27.58
C CYS A 120 7.93 31.50 28.90
N GLN A 121 6.96 31.00 29.62
CA GLN A 121 6.74 31.40 31.00
C GLN A 121 7.75 30.68 31.89
N GLY A 122 8.55 31.43 32.63
CA GLY A 122 9.61 30.92 33.51
C GLY A 122 10.92 30.68 32.78
N SER A 123 11.06 29.63 32.02
CA SER A 123 12.32 29.28 31.32
C SER A 123 12.08 28.42 30.07
N CYS A 124 13.09 28.43 29.19
CA CYS A 124 13.19 27.42 28.13
C CYS A 124 13.78 26.12 28.67
N ALA A 125 13.41 25.01 28.07
CA ALA A 125 14.04 23.73 28.36
C ALA A 125 15.50 23.72 27.87
N ASP A 126 16.37 23.04 28.61
CA ASP A 126 17.78 22.89 28.26
C ASP A 126 17.95 22.14 26.93
N ILE A 127 17.05 21.20 26.64
CA ILE A 127 17.03 20.39 25.45
C ILE A 127 15.70 20.55 24.73
N THR A 128 15.75 20.92 23.45
CA THR A 128 14.61 20.89 22.55
C THR A 128 14.59 19.59 21.76
N LYS A 129 13.46 18.88 21.79
CA LYS A 129 13.29 17.61 21.07
C LYS A 129 12.33 17.75 19.90
N CYS A 130 12.54 16.93 18.87
CA CYS A 130 11.59 16.66 17.82
C CYS A 130 11.41 15.13 17.73
N GLY A 131 10.38 14.62 18.39
CA GLY A 131 10.23 13.20 18.66
C GLY A 131 11.44 12.61 19.41
N PRO A 132 12.03 11.51 18.95
CA PRO A 132 13.19 10.90 19.61
C PRO A 132 14.51 11.67 19.38
N VAL A 133 14.52 12.70 18.52
CA VAL A 133 15.75 13.42 18.13
C VAL A 133 15.93 14.69 18.96
N ILE A 134 17.14 14.90 19.47
CA ILE A 134 17.54 16.16 20.08
C ILE A 134 17.88 17.15 18.95
N VAL A 135 17.19 18.29 18.93
CA VAL A 135 17.42 19.34 17.94
C VAL A 135 18.77 20.01 18.21
N PRO A 136 19.69 20.06 17.23
CA PRO A 136 21.00 20.72 17.41
C PRO A 136 20.85 22.19 17.76
N GLU A 137 21.66 22.69 18.68
CA GLU A 137 21.67 24.09 19.14
C GLU A 137 21.71 25.11 17.99
N HIS A 138 22.54 24.85 16.98
CA HIS A 138 22.68 25.76 15.85
C HIS A 138 21.46 25.84 14.92
N HIS A 139 20.43 24.98 15.15
CA HIS A 139 19.13 25.08 14.48
C HIS A 139 18.11 25.94 15.24
N LEU A 140 18.40 26.31 16.50
CA LEU A 140 17.47 26.94 17.42
C LEU A 140 17.62 28.46 17.47
N GLN A 141 16.49 29.14 17.67
CA GLN A 141 16.44 30.57 18.04
C GLN A 141 16.91 30.76 19.49
N GLN A 142 17.34 31.97 19.83
CA GLN A 142 17.58 32.36 21.21
C GLN A 142 16.30 32.19 22.05
N CYS A 143 16.42 31.72 23.27
CA CYS A 143 15.28 31.58 24.17
C CYS A 143 14.60 32.94 24.40
N LYS A 144 13.30 32.99 24.13
CA LYS A 144 12.42 34.10 24.50
C LYS A 144 11.69 33.70 25.77
N VAL A 145 11.87 34.47 26.85
CA VAL A 145 11.37 34.09 28.18
C VAL A 145 10.71 35.29 28.85
N CYS A 146 9.62 35.06 29.57
CA CYS A 146 9.04 35.99 30.54
C CYS A 146 9.18 35.43 31.93
N SER A 147 9.17 36.31 32.93
CA SER A 147 9.03 35.90 34.33
C SER A 147 7.79 35.06 34.55
N GLU A 148 7.72 34.31 35.66
CA GLU A 148 6.55 33.51 36.04
C GLU A 148 5.26 34.33 36.06
N THR A 149 5.37 35.61 36.43
CA THR A 149 4.23 36.55 36.44
C THR A 149 3.89 37.10 35.05
N GLY A 150 4.66 36.79 34.00
CA GLY A 150 4.45 37.27 32.63
C GLY A 150 4.79 38.76 32.39
N ARG A 151 5.28 39.48 33.41
CA ARG A 151 5.49 40.94 33.33
C ARG A 151 6.83 41.35 32.73
N SER A 152 7.90 40.61 32.99
CA SER A 152 9.24 40.91 32.52
C SER A 152 9.66 39.90 31.45
N CYS A 153 9.75 40.33 30.18
CA CYS A 153 10.07 39.47 29.05
C CYS A 153 11.35 39.91 28.35
N GLY A 154 12.20 38.97 28.00
CA GLY A 154 13.48 39.22 27.34
C GLY A 154 13.99 37.99 26.59
N SER A 155 15.27 38.03 26.25
CA SER A 155 15.99 36.90 25.65
C SER A 155 16.99 36.35 26.65
N ALA A 156 17.17 35.03 26.69
CA ALA A 156 18.09 34.35 27.58
C ALA A 156 18.87 33.25 26.83
N GLY A 157 19.98 32.82 27.39
CA GLY A 157 20.80 31.73 26.88
C GLY A 157 21.57 32.07 25.58
N PRO A 158 22.02 31.04 24.83
CA PRO A 158 22.80 31.23 23.60
C PRO A 158 22.06 32.05 22.54
N PRO A 159 22.77 32.84 21.73
CA PRO A 159 22.17 33.61 20.63
C PRO A 159 21.55 32.71 19.56
N ASP A 160 20.83 33.32 18.59
CA ASP A 160 20.29 32.61 17.44
C ASP A 160 21.36 31.78 16.75
N GLY A 161 21.06 30.53 16.48
CA GLY A 161 21.85 29.65 15.65
C GLY A 161 21.82 30.06 14.16
N LYS A 162 22.60 29.38 13.35
CA LYS A 162 22.60 29.60 11.87
C LYS A 162 21.30 29.14 11.21
N GLY A 163 20.52 28.29 11.86
CA GLY A 163 19.33 27.66 11.31
C GLY A 163 19.64 26.57 10.27
N VAL A 164 18.61 26.04 9.66
CA VAL A 164 18.70 25.02 8.61
C VAL A 164 18.47 25.66 7.26
N GLU A 165 19.54 25.81 6.48
CA GLU A 165 19.47 26.39 5.14
C GLU A 165 18.78 25.47 4.14
N GLY A 166 18.08 26.05 3.17
CA GLY A 166 17.55 25.32 2.05
C GLY A 166 16.30 24.51 2.35
N ALA A 167 15.54 24.86 3.40
CA ALA A 167 14.38 24.12 3.85
C ALA A 167 13.10 24.94 3.84
N ASP A 168 12.00 24.29 3.56
CA ASP A 168 10.63 24.71 3.86
C ASP A 168 10.04 23.87 4.98
N PHE A 169 10.57 22.66 5.12
CA PHE A 169 10.30 21.72 6.19
C PHE A 169 11.59 20.99 6.56
N VAL A 170 11.89 20.89 7.84
CA VAL A 170 13.02 20.12 8.36
C VAL A 170 12.53 18.80 8.87
N LEU A 171 13.00 17.70 8.26
CA LEU A 171 12.68 16.35 8.71
C LEU A 171 13.88 15.71 9.39
N TYR A 172 13.76 15.45 10.68
CA TYR A 172 14.74 14.70 11.46
C TYR A 172 14.50 13.20 11.28
N VAL A 173 15.48 12.46 10.81
CA VAL A 173 15.37 11.00 10.57
C VAL A 173 16.23 10.26 11.58
N SER A 174 15.63 9.34 12.31
CA SER A 174 16.28 8.49 13.31
C SER A 174 16.04 7.00 13.04
N GLY A 175 16.89 6.16 13.60
CA GLY A 175 16.79 4.71 13.60
C GLY A 175 16.94 4.19 15.03
N VAL A 176 15.98 4.54 15.89
CA VAL A 176 16.00 4.21 17.34
C VAL A 176 14.94 3.16 17.64
N THR A 177 15.31 2.15 18.43
CA THR A 177 14.33 1.20 18.98
C THR A 177 13.63 1.88 20.15
N THR A 178 12.37 2.25 19.95
CA THR A 178 11.48 2.85 20.96
C THR A 178 10.44 1.83 21.41
N GLU A 179 9.67 2.13 22.45
CA GLU A 179 8.53 1.30 22.90
C GLU A 179 7.54 1.06 21.74
N ARG A 180 7.35 2.05 20.86
CA ARG A 180 6.50 1.93 19.67
C ARG A 180 7.02 0.87 18.69
N CYS A 181 8.33 0.72 18.56
CA CYS A 181 8.94 -0.33 17.72
C CYS A 181 8.76 -1.74 18.30
N GLY A 182 8.36 -1.87 19.56
CA GLY A 182 8.00 -3.12 20.22
C GLY A 182 6.55 -3.52 20.00
N GLN A 183 5.70 -2.63 19.50
CA GLN A 183 4.35 -2.96 19.05
C GLN A 183 4.43 -3.72 17.73
N GLU A 184 3.55 -4.70 17.56
CA GLU A 184 3.59 -5.59 16.41
C GLU A 184 3.59 -4.81 15.08
N ASN A 185 4.62 -5.07 14.28
CA ASN A 185 4.69 -4.71 12.87
C ASN A 185 4.84 -3.21 12.51
N ILE A 186 5.25 -2.34 13.43
CA ILE A 186 5.55 -0.95 13.09
C ILE A 186 6.92 -0.85 12.42
N VAL A 187 6.94 -0.52 11.12
CA VAL A 187 8.16 -0.31 10.32
C VAL A 187 8.74 1.07 10.55
N ALA A 188 7.88 2.10 10.54
CA ALA A 188 8.23 3.49 10.75
C ALA A 188 7.07 4.25 11.38
N TYR A 189 7.36 5.44 11.91
CA TYR A 189 6.36 6.42 12.33
C TYR A 189 6.93 7.82 12.24
N ALA A 190 6.08 8.81 11.96
CA ALA A 190 6.47 10.21 11.87
C ALA A 190 5.42 11.13 12.46
N ALA A 191 5.84 12.33 12.85
CA ALA A 191 4.94 13.41 13.23
C ALA A 191 5.63 14.77 13.09
N TYR A 192 4.83 15.81 13.14
CA TYR A 192 5.31 17.20 13.24
C TYR A 192 5.73 17.54 14.66
N CYS A 193 6.62 18.53 14.81
CA CYS A 193 7.04 19.01 16.13
C CYS A 193 7.04 20.54 16.25
N GLN A 194 7.01 21.28 15.14
CA GLN A 194 6.91 22.74 15.20
C GLN A 194 6.00 23.27 14.08
N LEU A 195 5.11 24.19 14.44
CA LEU A 195 4.20 24.90 13.53
C LEU A 195 4.57 26.37 13.51
N GLU A 196 4.60 27.00 12.33
CA GLU A 196 4.87 28.42 12.22
C GLU A 196 3.65 29.28 12.64
N SER A 197 3.84 30.59 12.80
CA SER A 197 2.88 31.44 13.51
C SER A 197 1.73 31.97 12.65
N GLU A 198 1.91 32.13 11.34
CA GLU A 198 0.93 32.81 10.47
C GLU A 198 -0.14 31.86 9.94
N LEU A 199 0.28 30.76 9.34
CA LEU A 199 -0.60 29.78 8.71
C LEU A 199 -0.72 28.48 9.51
N ASP A 200 -0.07 28.35 10.66
CA ASP A 200 -0.01 27.14 11.46
C ASP A 200 0.62 25.94 10.69
N ARG A 201 1.39 26.22 9.64
CA ARG A 201 2.00 25.19 8.78
C ARG A 201 3.12 24.46 9.54
N PRO A 202 3.21 23.12 9.44
CA PRO A 202 4.38 22.39 9.94
C PRO A 202 5.67 22.88 9.25
N ILE A 203 6.70 23.18 10.06
CA ILE A 203 8.05 23.60 9.62
C ILE A 203 9.12 22.60 10.04
N ALA A 204 8.84 21.78 11.02
CA ALA A 204 9.71 20.68 11.42
C ALA A 204 8.89 19.46 11.87
N GLY A 205 9.47 18.29 11.65
CA GLY A 205 8.96 17.01 12.06
C GLY A 205 10.06 15.97 12.12
N TYR A 206 9.69 14.78 12.49
CA TYR A 206 10.60 13.64 12.57
C TYR A 206 10.01 12.39 11.91
N ALA A 207 10.88 11.48 11.50
CA ALA A 207 10.55 10.13 11.11
C ALA A 207 11.52 9.16 11.77
N ASN A 208 11.00 8.19 12.52
CA ASN A 208 11.79 7.11 13.10
C ASN A 208 11.52 5.81 12.37
N LEU A 209 12.58 5.14 11.94
CA LEU A 209 12.51 3.80 11.37
C LEU A 209 12.89 2.79 12.45
N CYS A 210 12.03 1.78 12.64
CA CYS A 210 12.28 0.73 13.63
C CYS A 210 13.38 -0.23 13.13
N PRO A 211 14.57 -0.28 13.73
CA PRO A 211 15.72 -0.98 13.17
C PRO A 211 15.49 -2.45 12.86
N ASN A 212 14.68 -3.14 13.69
CA ASN A 212 14.39 -4.56 13.53
C ASN A 212 13.41 -4.85 12.38
N MET A 213 12.64 -3.83 11.96
CA MET A 213 11.63 -3.95 10.90
C MET A 213 12.12 -3.46 9.54
N ILE A 214 13.34 -2.90 9.46
CA ILE A 214 13.93 -2.50 8.18
C ILE A 214 14.35 -3.76 7.43
N SER A 215 13.65 -4.05 6.32
CA SER A 215 14.02 -5.12 5.39
C SER A 215 15.00 -4.59 4.34
N THR A 216 15.98 -5.42 4.02
CA THR A 216 16.95 -5.15 2.93
C THR A 216 16.67 -5.98 1.69
N GLN A 217 15.57 -6.72 1.68
CA GLN A 217 15.15 -7.51 0.52
C GLN A 217 14.73 -6.58 -0.64
N PRO A 218 15.23 -6.80 -1.86
CA PRO A 218 14.93 -5.93 -3.01
C PRO A 218 13.44 -5.76 -3.28
N GLN A 219 12.65 -6.84 -3.16
CA GLN A 219 11.21 -6.86 -3.39
C GLN A 219 10.40 -6.04 -2.36
N GLU A 220 10.98 -5.71 -1.21
CA GLU A 220 10.31 -4.92 -0.17
C GLU A 220 10.70 -3.42 -0.22
N PHE A 221 11.59 -3.04 -1.14
CA PHE A 221 12.05 -1.65 -1.25
C PHE A 221 10.91 -0.67 -1.54
N GLU A 222 10.05 -0.97 -2.51
CA GLU A 222 8.92 -0.10 -2.88
C GLU A 222 7.89 -0.02 -1.74
N SER A 223 7.68 -1.10 -1.02
CA SER A 223 6.84 -1.12 0.19
C SER A 223 7.39 -0.19 1.27
N MET A 224 8.68 -0.25 1.55
CA MET A 224 9.33 0.63 2.53
C MET A 224 9.30 2.09 2.08
N LEU A 225 9.58 2.36 0.80
CA LEU A 225 9.50 3.72 0.24
C LEU A 225 8.09 4.29 0.37
N SER A 226 7.07 3.50 0.08
CA SER A 226 5.67 3.87 0.25
C SER A 226 5.33 4.15 1.71
N THR A 227 5.79 3.33 2.65
CA THR A 227 5.60 3.56 4.09
C THR A 227 6.24 4.88 4.53
N VAL A 228 7.47 5.17 4.12
CA VAL A 228 8.13 6.44 4.47
C VAL A 228 7.41 7.65 3.88
N LYS A 229 6.91 7.57 2.65
CA LYS A 229 6.08 8.63 2.04
C LYS A 229 4.79 8.85 2.85
N HIS A 230 4.11 7.77 3.25
CA HIS A 230 2.91 7.80 4.09
C HIS A 230 3.20 8.54 5.40
N GLU A 231 4.25 8.19 6.11
CA GLU A 231 4.64 8.83 7.37
C GLU A 231 4.97 10.32 7.19
N ILE A 232 5.64 10.69 6.10
CA ILE A 232 5.92 12.10 5.80
C ILE A 232 4.63 12.90 5.59
N ILE A 233 3.60 12.32 4.95
CA ILE A 233 2.31 12.99 4.74
C ILE A 233 1.61 13.26 6.08
N HIS A 234 1.70 12.35 7.06
CA HIS A 234 1.25 12.62 8.42
C HIS A 234 1.96 13.83 9.04
N ALA A 235 3.28 13.90 8.92
CA ALA A 235 4.07 15.01 9.46
C ALA A 235 3.80 16.35 8.75
N LEU A 236 3.38 16.31 7.48
CA LEU A 236 3.12 17.51 6.68
C LEU A 236 1.69 18.05 6.79
N GLY A 237 0.69 17.17 7.01
CA GLY A 237 -0.68 17.68 6.99
C GLY A 237 -1.78 16.69 7.37
N PHE A 238 -1.71 15.43 6.96
CA PHE A 238 -2.78 14.48 7.20
C PHE A 238 -2.67 13.84 8.59
N SER A 239 -3.10 14.57 9.60
CA SER A 239 -3.10 14.13 11.00
C SER A 239 -4.26 14.78 11.74
N ALA A 240 -4.95 14.03 12.60
CA ALA A 240 -6.04 14.53 13.42
C ALA A 240 -5.61 15.73 14.31
N GLY A 241 -4.33 15.77 14.70
CA GLY A 241 -3.78 16.91 15.43
C GLY A 241 -3.63 18.20 14.61
N LEU A 242 -3.72 18.11 13.26
CA LEU A 242 -3.56 19.24 12.36
C LEU A 242 -4.88 19.73 11.75
N PHE A 243 -5.95 18.97 11.77
CA PHE A 243 -7.23 19.33 11.15
C PHE A 243 -7.80 20.66 11.65
N ALA A 244 -7.64 20.95 12.94
CA ALA A 244 -8.08 22.21 13.53
C ALA A 244 -7.25 23.42 13.08
N PHE A 245 -6.11 23.21 12.42
CA PHE A 245 -5.17 24.25 11.99
C PHE A 245 -5.26 24.59 10.50
N TYR A 246 -6.13 23.93 9.74
CA TYR A 246 -6.30 24.18 8.31
C TYR A 246 -6.78 25.61 8.01
N HIS A 247 -6.35 26.14 6.89
CA HIS A 247 -6.70 27.47 6.39
C HIS A 247 -7.35 27.37 5.01
N ASP A 248 -8.17 28.36 4.68
CA ASP A 248 -8.66 28.51 3.31
C ASP A 248 -7.56 29.05 2.37
N TYR A 249 -7.87 29.14 1.08
CA TYR A 249 -6.93 29.63 0.06
C TYR A 249 -6.52 31.12 0.26
N ASN A 250 -7.23 31.89 1.09
CA ASN A 250 -6.90 33.26 1.48
C ASN A 250 -6.03 33.32 2.74
N GLY A 251 -5.74 32.20 3.38
CA GLY A 251 -5.01 32.11 4.64
C GLY A 251 -5.88 32.37 5.87
N LYS A 252 -7.21 32.32 5.74
CA LYS A 252 -8.11 32.42 6.89
C LYS A 252 -8.28 31.03 7.53
N PRO A 253 -8.15 30.92 8.87
CA PRO A 253 -8.39 29.65 9.56
C PRO A 253 -9.80 29.11 9.30
N LEU A 254 -9.93 27.83 8.98
CA LEU A 254 -11.21 27.13 8.82
C LEU A 254 -11.89 26.84 10.17
N THR A 255 -11.11 26.79 11.24
CA THR A 255 -11.61 26.61 12.61
C THR A 255 -11.44 27.89 13.41
N PRO A 256 -12.45 28.33 14.19
CA PRO A 256 -12.36 29.51 15.04
C PRO A 256 -11.15 29.49 15.99
N ARG A 257 -10.57 30.66 16.24
CA ARG A 257 -9.40 30.83 17.11
C ARG A 257 -9.74 31.68 18.33
N PHE A 258 -9.16 31.33 19.48
CA PHE A 258 -9.15 32.22 20.66
C PHE A 258 -8.14 33.37 20.49
N ALA A 259 -8.13 34.31 21.43
CA ALA A 259 -7.14 35.39 21.47
C ALA A 259 -5.69 34.88 21.51
N SER A 260 -5.46 33.67 22.01
CA SER A 260 -4.16 32.96 21.96
C SER A 260 -3.71 32.62 20.51
N GLY A 261 -4.62 32.69 19.54
CA GLY A 261 -4.42 32.24 18.16
C GLY A 261 -4.54 30.72 17.99
N LEU A 262 -4.95 29.99 19.02
CA LEU A 262 -5.14 28.54 19.00
C LEU A 262 -6.64 28.18 18.97
N PRO A 263 -7.03 27.04 18.37
CA PRO A 263 -8.40 26.51 18.45
C PRO A 263 -8.76 26.08 19.87
N ALA A 264 -10.04 25.71 20.09
CA ALA A 264 -10.44 25.05 21.33
C ALA A 264 -9.75 23.68 21.47
N PHE A 265 -9.34 23.34 22.68
CA PHE A 265 -8.76 22.03 22.98
C PHE A 265 -9.84 21.11 23.56
N ASN A 266 -9.91 19.89 23.07
CA ASN A 266 -10.81 18.86 23.56
C ASN A 266 -10.01 17.90 24.45
N GLU A 267 -10.18 18.00 25.75
CA GLU A 267 -9.47 17.20 26.75
C GLU A 267 -9.75 15.69 26.61
N SER A 268 -10.98 15.30 26.22
CA SER A 268 -11.35 13.89 26.08
C SER A 268 -10.68 13.21 24.88
N LEU A 269 -10.43 13.97 23.82
CA LEU A 269 -9.71 13.49 22.63
C LEU A 269 -8.20 13.74 22.71
N GLY A 270 -7.76 14.61 23.61
CA GLY A 270 -6.38 15.07 23.65
C GLY A 270 -5.96 15.88 22.41
N LEU A 271 -6.91 16.51 21.70
CA LEU A 271 -6.72 17.17 20.42
C LEU A 271 -7.36 18.56 20.39
N TYR A 272 -6.82 19.44 19.52
CA TYR A 272 -7.51 20.66 19.15
C TYR A 272 -8.76 20.35 18.33
N GLN A 273 -9.90 20.93 18.73
CA GLN A 273 -11.20 20.68 18.12
C GLN A 273 -11.29 21.40 16.75
N TRP A 274 -11.55 20.64 15.71
CA TRP A 274 -11.84 21.16 14.38
C TRP A 274 -13.30 21.61 14.24
N SER A 275 -13.58 22.40 13.21
CA SER A 275 -14.94 22.85 12.86
C SER A 275 -15.60 21.91 11.83
N ASP A 276 -16.93 22.05 11.69
CA ASP A 276 -17.72 21.35 10.68
C ASP A 276 -17.36 21.76 9.22
N ALA A 277 -16.57 22.82 9.05
CA ALA A 277 -15.99 23.19 7.75
C ALA A 277 -14.83 22.27 7.33
N VAL A 278 -14.25 21.52 8.27
CA VAL A 278 -13.15 20.59 8.02
C VAL A 278 -13.63 19.15 8.09
N ILE A 279 -14.21 18.75 9.23
CA ILE A 279 -14.75 17.40 9.41
C ILE A 279 -16.18 17.47 9.91
N ARG A 280 -17.04 16.70 9.27
CA ARG A 280 -18.45 16.58 9.63
C ARG A 280 -18.79 15.15 10.01
N ARG A 281 -19.49 14.96 11.12
CA ARG A 281 -20.06 13.67 11.51
C ARG A 281 -21.40 13.49 10.79
N VAL A 282 -21.57 12.37 10.12
CA VAL A 282 -22.78 12.02 9.34
C VAL A 282 -23.23 10.62 9.73
N THR A 283 -24.54 10.41 9.84
CA THR A 283 -25.13 9.10 10.07
C THR A 283 -25.55 8.50 8.74
N ARG A 284 -25.01 7.32 8.39
CA ARG A 284 -25.44 6.49 7.26
C ARG A 284 -26.46 5.44 7.75
N LEU A 285 -27.38 5.05 6.87
CA LEU A 285 -28.24 3.90 7.11
C LEU A 285 -27.70 2.72 6.33
N TRP A 286 -27.25 1.71 7.06
CA TRP A 286 -26.67 0.50 6.50
C TRP A 286 -27.65 -0.67 6.61
N ASP A 287 -27.82 -1.38 5.48
CA ASP A 287 -28.48 -2.67 5.44
C ASP A 287 -27.49 -3.75 5.89
N ILE A 288 -27.89 -4.51 6.91
CA ILE A 288 -27.12 -5.63 7.46
C ILE A 288 -27.93 -6.92 7.41
N ARG A 289 -27.37 -8.02 7.91
CA ARG A 289 -28.00 -9.34 7.93
C ARG A 289 -29.45 -9.29 8.39
N GLY A 290 -30.32 -10.04 7.71
CA GLY A 290 -31.74 -10.12 8.01
C GLY A 290 -32.56 -8.90 7.56
N GLY A 291 -32.00 -8.02 6.71
CA GLY A 291 -32.67 -6.80 6.25
C GLY A 291 -32.82 -5.72 7.34
N VAL A 292 -32.04 -5.83 8.40
CA VAL A 292 -32.04 -4.84 9.49
C VAL A 292 -31.28 -3.60 9.04
N MET A 293 -31.84 -2.40 9.33
CA MET A 293 -31.18 -1.13 9.06
C MET A 293 -30.55 -0.60 10.34
N VAL A 294 -29.23 -0.37 10.31
CA VAL A 294 -28.48 0.21 11.43
C VAL A 294 -28.05 1.63 11.13
N ARG A 295 -27.87 2.43 12.18
CA ARG A 295 -27.29 3.76 12.09
C ARG A 295 -25.77 3.65 12.24
N HIS A 296 -25.06 3.88 11.17
CA HIS A 296 -23.60 3.88 11.14
C HIS A 296 -23.07 5.31 11.08
N GLU A 297 -22.30 5.72 12.07
CA GLU A 297 -21.72 7.07 12.15
C GLU A 297 -20.37 7.11 11.47
N VAL A 298 -20.16 8.08 10.58
CA VAL A 298 -18.93 8.29 9.84
C VAL A 298 -18.44 9.73 9.96
N HIS A 299 -17.14 9.93 9.98
CA HIS A 299 -16.50 11.23 9.94
C HIS A 299 -16.06 11.52 8.50
N LEU A 300 -16.56 12.59 7.93
CA LEU A 300 -16.25 13.00 6.56
C LEU A 300 -15.35 14.22 6.56
N LEU A 301 -14.22 14.14 5.88
CA LEU A 301 -13.45 15.32 5.52
C LEU A 301 -14.19 16.05 4.40
N VAL A 302 -14.68 17.28 4.69
CA VAL A 302 -15.60 18.03 3.82
C VAL A 302 -14.97 19.26 3.16
N THR A 303 -13.66 19.34 3.16
CA THR A 303 -12.93 20.44 2.52
C THR A 303 -13.08 20.42 1.00
N PRO A 304 -13.07 21.58 0.32
CA PRO A 304 -13.60 21.72 -1.05
C PRO A 304 -12.94 20.82 -2.09
N ARG A 305 -11.60 20.70 -2.09
CA ARG A 305 -10.88 19.88 -3.08
C ARG A 305 -11.06 18.38 -2.82
N VAL A 306 -11.09 17.99 -1.54
CA VAL A 306 -11.36 16.60 -1.17
C VAL A 306 -12.76 16.19 -1.61
N VAL A 307 -13.77 17.03 -1.40
CA VAL A 307 -15.14 16.76 -1.90
C VAL A 307 -15.16 16.63 -3.42
N GLU A 308 -14.51 17.54 -4.14
CA GLU A 308 -14.44 17.52 -5.60
C GLU A 308 -13.81 16.22 -6.12
N GLU A 309 -12.65 15.84 -5.58
CA GLU A 309 -11.93 14.65 -6.04
C GLU A 309 -12.62 13.35 -5.62
N ALA A 310 -13.23 13.29 -4.45
CA ALA A 310 -14.02 12.14 -4.01
C ALA A 310 -15.26 11.94 -4.91
N ARG A 311 -16.01 12.99 -5.20
CA ARG A 311 -17.15 12.94 -6.14
C ARG A 311 -16.75 12.47 -7.52
N ARG A 312 -15.63 12.98 -8.03
CA ARG A 312 -15.07 12.58 -9.33
C ARG A 312 -14.65 11.13 -9.32
N HIS A 313 -13.97 10.69 -8.27
CA HIS A 313 -13.46 9.32 -8.15
C HIS A 313 -14.57 8.29 -8.16
N PHE A 314 -15.55 8.44 -7.26
CA PHE A 314 -16.65 7.50 -7.13
C PHE A 314 -17.76 7.68 -8.19
N GLY A 315 -17.83 8.82 -8.88
CA GLY A 315 -18.96 9.15 -9.75
C GLY A 315 -20.24 9.42 -8.94
N CYS A 316 -20.12 10.00 -7.73
CA CYS A 316 -21.23 10.30 -6.83
C CYS A 316 -21.32 11.81 -6.58
N PRO A 317 -22.17 12.56 -7.32
CA PRO A 317 -22.23 14.02 -7.25
C PRO A 317 -22.81 14.57 -5.94
N ILE A 318 -23.52 13.73 -5.18
CA ILE A 318 -24.12 14.13 -3.89
C ILE A 318 -23.26 13.80 -2.67
N LEU A 319 -22.08 13.20 -2.88
CA LEU A 319 -21.18 12.85 -1.79
C LEU A 319 -20.71 14.10 -1.05
N GLU A 320 -20.87 14.12 0.28
CA GLU A 320 -20.62 15.31 1.12
C GLU A 320 -19.14 15.51 1.47
N GLY A 321 -18.34 14.45 1.44
CA GLY A 321 -16.93 14.44 1.78
C GLY A 321 -16.29 13.08 1.58
N MET A 322 -15.02 12.94 1.96
CA MET A 322 -14.34 11.65 1.98
C MET A 322 -14.29 11.11 3.41
N GLU A 323 -14.65 9.84 3.55
CA GLU A 323 -14.75 9.16 4.83
C GLU A 323 -13.36 8.89 5.43
N LEU A 324 -13.21 9.24 6.71
CA LEU A 324 -12.04 8.91 7.52
C LEU A 324 -12.27 7.58 8.22
N GLU A 325 -11.18 6.86 8.45
CA GLU A 325 -11.15 5.59 9.18
C GLU A 325 -11.83 5.71 10.54
N ASN A 326 -12.73 4.78 10.84
CA ASN A 326 -13.51 4.75 12.07
C ASN A 326 -13.15 3.59 13.00
N GLN A 327 -12.14 2.78 12.64
CA GLN A 327 -11.71 1.61 13.38
C GLN A 327 -10.19 1.58 13.66
N GLY A 328 -9.73 0.53 14.34
CA GLY A 328 -8.32 0.35 14.68
C GLY A 328 -7.85 1.16 15.89
N GLY A 329 -8.75 1.92 16.53
CA GLY A 329 -8.50 2.70 17.75
C GLY A 329 -7.54 3.87 17.55
N MET A 330 -7.04 4.41 18.70
CA MET A 330 -6.13 5.57 18.70
C MET A 330 -4.92 5.34 17.78
N GLY A 331 -4.70 6.28 16.86
CA GLY A 331 -3.61 6.27 15.91
C GLY A 331 -4.01 5.78 14.51
N THR A 332 -5.05 4.97 14.37
CA THR A 332 -5.60 4.57 13.07
C THR A 332 -6.84 5.38 12.74
N GLU A 333 -7.79 5.40 13.67
CA GLU A 333 -9.02 6.19 13.58
C GLU A 333 -8.73 7.67 13.35
N LEU A 334 -9.48 8.31 12.46
CA LEU A 334 -9.41 9.72 12.04
C LEU A 334 -8.08 10.14 11.37
N ASN A 335 -7.03 9.36 11.47
CA ASN A 335 -5.74 9.70 10.87
C ASN A 335 -5.52 9.12 9.47
N HIS A 336 -6.48 8.35 8.97
CA HIS A 336 -6.40 7.66 7.70
C HIS A 336 -7.71 7.78 6.91
N TRP A 337 -7.64 7.47 5.62
CA TRP A 337 -8.84 7.24 4.81
C TRP A 337 -9.49 5.91 5.17
N GLU A 338 -10.83 5.86 5.11
CA GLU A 338 -11.61 4.64 5.28
C GLU A 338 -11.19 3.55 4.30
N LYS A 339 -10.66 2.42 4.87
CA LYS A 339 -10.06 1.34 4.08
C LYS A 339 -11.07 0.62 3.19
N ARG A 340 -12.29 0.43 3.65
CA ARG A 340 -13.37 -0.16 2.86
C ARG A 340 -13.57 0.57 1.52
N LEU A 341 -13.42 1.90 1.51
CA LEU A 341 -13.68 2.76 0.35
C LEU A 341 -12.46 3.01 -0.54
N LEU A 342 -11.24 2.94 0.02
CA LEU A 342 -10.02 3.34 -0.67
C LEU A 342 -8.89 2.29 -0.54
N GLU A 343 -9.21 1.03 -0.43
CA GLU A 343 -8.39 -0.14 -0.08
C GLU A 343 -6.87 0.02 -0.22
N ASN A 344 -6.35 0.32 -1.42
CA ASN A 344 -4.92 0.47 -1.68
C ASN A 344 -4.45 1.93 -1.82
N GLU A 345 -5.27 2.90 -1.40
CA GLU A 345 -4.80 4.27 -1.26
C GLU A 345 -3.71 4.35 -0.18
N ALA A 346 -2.67 5.10 -0.45
CA ALA A 346 -1.47 5.12 0.39
C ALA A 346 -1.72 5.57 1.83
N MET A 347 -2.73 6.42 2.07
CA MET A 347 -3.09 6.94 3.39
C MET A 347 -4.23 6.17 4.07
N THR A 348 -4.53 4.94 3.66
CA THR A 348 -5.36 4.01 4.45
C THR A 348 -4.58 3.42 5.61
N GLY A 349 -5.30 3.00 6.66
CA GLY A 349 -4.71 2.59 7.94
C GLY A 349 -3.96 1.25 7.96
N SER A 350 -3.86 0.55 6.82
CA SER A 350 -3.09 -0.69 6.75
C SER A 350 -2.26 -0.80 5.47
N HIS A 351 -1.21 -1.61 5.56
CA HIS A 351 -0.31 -1.84 4.43
C HIS A 351 -0.96 -2.71 3.35
N THR A 352 -0.78 -2.32 2.09
CA THR A 352 -1.03 -3.10 0.88
C THR A 352 0.22 -3.13 0.01
N GLN A 353 0.38 -4.17 -0.83
CA GLN A 353 1.59 -4.36 -1.64
C GLN A 353 1.78 -3.29 -2.72
N ASN A 354 0.69 -2.69 -3.19
CA ASN A 354 0.68 -1.67 -4.24
C ASN A 354 -0.10 -0.45 -3.76
N ARG A 355 0.48 0.32 -2.86
CA ARG A 355 -0.10 1.59 -2.39
C ARG A 355 0.01 2.64 -3.48
N VAL A 356 -1.05 3.42 -3.66
CA VAL A 356 -1.11 4.52 -4.61
C VAL A 356 -1.42 5.85 -3.90
N PHE A 357 -0.68 6.90 -4.24
CA PHE A 357 -0.95 8.26 -3.77
C PHE A 357 -1.95 8.90 -4.72
N SER A 358 -3.22 8.86 -4.31
CA SER A 358 -4.34 9.30 -5.15
C SER A 358 -4.48 10.81 -5.23
N ARG A 359 -5.33 11.27 -6.15
CA ARG A 359 -5.74 12.68 -6.23
C ARG A 359 -6.45 13.14 -4.96
N ILE A 360 -7.11 12.24 -4.22
CA ILE A 360 -7.83 12.56 -2.97
C ILE A 360 -6.81 12.94 -1.87
N THR A 361 -5.70 12.20 -1.75
CA THR A 361 -4.61 12.55 -0.83
C THR A 361 -3.88 13.82 -1.26
N LEU A 362 -3.73 14.09 -2.55
CA LEU A 362 -3.21 15.39 -3.01
C LEU A 362 -4.17 16.54 -2.69
N ALA A 363 -5.48 16.29 -2.77
CA ALA A 363 -6.51 17.29 -2.46
C ALA A 363 -6.51 17.72 -1.00
N ILE A 364 -6.37 16.77 -0.04
CA ILE A 364 -6.27 17.16 1.38
C ILE A 364 -5.03 18.01 1.63
N MET A 365 -3.88 17.70 0.99
CA MET A 365 -2.68 18.50 1.15
C MET A 365 -2.87 19.93 0.61
N GLU A 366 -3.64 20.13 -0.46
CA GLU A 366 -4.00 21.46 -0.96
C GLU A 366 -4.98 22.17 -0.04
N ASP A 367 -5.98 21.45 0.48
CA ASP A 367 -7.02 21.97 1.37
C ASP A 367 -6.51 22.33 2.79
N THR A 368 -5.27 21.95 3.14
CA THR A 368 -4.61 22.50 4.34
C THR A 368 -4.45 24.02 4.27
N GLY A 369 -4.45 24.60 3.05
CA GLY A 369 -4.08 25.98 2.78
C GLY A 369 -2.56 26.26 2.77
N TRP A 370 -1.74 25.23 2.99
CA TRP A 370 -0.28 25.32 3.12
C TRP A 370 0.49 24.98 1.86
N TYR A 371 -0.09 24.12 1.01
CA TYR A 371 0.57 23.55 -0.17
C TYR A 371 -0.28 23.78 -1.42
N ARG A 372 0.35 23.61 -2.57
CA ARG A 372 -0.31 23.49 -3.86
C ARG A 372 0.02 22.13 -4.44
N ALA A 373 -0.99 21.33 -4.72
CA ALA A 373 -0.80 19.99 -5.24
C ALA A 373 -0.51 19.97 -6.74
N ASN A 374 0.43 19.12 -7.15
CA ASN A 374 0.62 18.80 -8.56
C ASN A 374 -0.14 17.50 -8.89
N TYR A 375 -1.36 17.61 -9.35
CA TYR A 375 -2.23 16.48 -9.67
C TYR A 375 -1.73 15.59 -10.82
N SER A 376 -0.75 16.04 -11.62
CA SER A 376 -0.13 15.18 -12.63
C SER A 376 0.77 14.08 -12.02
N MET A 377 1.14 14.25 -10.75
CA MET A 377 1.93 13.27 -9.98
C MET A 377 1.06 12.25 -9.24
N ALA A 378 -0.27 12.38 -9.33
CA ALA A 378 -1.17 11.40 -8.72
C ALA A 378 -1.06 10.06 -9.42
N GLU A 379 -1.04 9.00 -8.63
CA GLU A 379 -1.07 7.63 -9.11
C GLU A 379 -2.53 7.18 -9.34
N ARG A 380 -2.71 6.20 -10.21
CA ARG A 380 -4.04 5.70 -10.58
C ARG A 380 -4.60 4.83 -9.46
N LEU A 381 -5.70 5.27 -8.86
CA LEU A 381 -6.51 4.49 -7.93
C LEU A 381 -7.72 3.91 -8.68
N ASP A 382 -7.79 2.59 -8.77
CA ASP A 382 -8.89 1.89 -9.45
C ASP A 382 -9.98 1.42 -8.48
N TRP A 383 -9.65 1.23 -7.20
CA TRP A 383 -10.61 0.81 -6.18
C TRP A 383 -11.75 1.81 -6.02
N GLY A 384 -12.99 1.34 -6.19
CA GLY A 384 -14.18 2.17 -6.04
C GLY A 384 -14.46 3.16 -7.18
N LYS A 385 -13.56 3.29 -8.16
CA LYS A 385 -13.65 4.26 -9.25
C LYS A 385 -14.91 4.08 -10.09
N GLY A 386 -15.76 5.12 -10.14
CA GLY A 386 -16.98 5.15 -10.95
C GLY A 386 -18.10 4.23 -10.45
N LEU A 387 -18.00 3.66 -9.24
CA LEU A 387 -19.00 2.73 -8.72
C LEU A 387 -20.26 3.41 -8.18
N GLY A 388 -20.26 4.73 -8.04
CA GLY A 388 -21.44 5.52 -7.71
C GLY A 388 -21.74 5.62 -6.22
N CYS A 389 -22.85 6.27 -5.90
CA CYS A 389 -23.25 6.59 -4.53
C CYS A 389 -23.59 5.34 -3.70
N ASP A 390 -24.12 4.30 -4.33
CA ASP A 390 -24.47 3.06 -3.62
C ASP A 390 -23.24 2.33 -3.08
N PHE A 391 -22.09 2.43 -3.76
CA PHE A 391 -20.84 1.87 -3.27
C PHE A 391 -20.29 2.67 -2.08
N VAL A 392 -20.25 4.00 -2.20
CA VAL A 392 -19.56 4.84 -1.22
C VAL A 392 -20.40 5.15 0.01
N MET A 393 -21.75 5.17 -0.08
CA MET A 393 -22.63 5.60 0.99
C MET A 393 -23.39 4.47 1.68
N LYS A 394 -23.38 3.24 1.13
CA LYS A 394 -24.11 2.08 1.65
C LYS A 394 -23.15 1.03 2.20
N SER A 395 -23.68 0.03 2.90
CA SER A 395 -22.90 -1.12 3.37
C SER A 395 -22.38 -1.98 2.20
N CYS A 396 -21.34 -2.77 2.44
CA CYS A 396 -20.89 -3.71 1.42
C CYS A 396 -21.92 -4.82 1.13
N LYS A 397 -22.80 -5.18 2.10
CA LYS A 397 -23.94 -6.07 1.85
C LYS A 397 -24.79 -5.53 0.72
N PHE A 398 -25.21 -4.27 0.80
CA PHE A 398 -26.04 -3.63 -0.23
C PHE A 398 -25.43 -3.75 -1.63
N TRP A 399 -24.12 -3.50 -1.73
CA TRP A 399 -23.39 -3.62 -2.98
C TRP A 399 -23.36 -5.06 -3.50
N ILE A 400 -22.94 -6.02 -2.65
CA ILE A 400 -22.82 -7.44 -2.99
C ILE A 400 -24.18 -7.98 -3.48
N GLU A 401 -25.26 -7.72 -2.75
CA GLU A 401 -26.60 -8.20 -3.13
C GLU A 401 -27.11 -7.58 -4.42
N ARG A 402 -26.89 -6.27 -4.61
CA ARG A 402 -27.26 -5.58 -5.85
C ARG A 402 -26.54 -6.15 -7.06
N GLN A 403 -25.24 -6.45 -6.95
CA GLN A 403 -24.48 -7.07 -8.03
C GLN A 403 -24.99 -8.50 -8.31
N ARG A 404 -25.24 -9.29 -7.28
CA ARG A 404 -25.81 -10.65 -7.40
C ARG A 404 -27.18 -10.64 -8.10
N GLN A 405 -28.08 -9.75 -7.68
CA GLN A 405 -29.40 -9.58 -8.31
C GLN A 405 -29.28 -9.21 -9.80
N SER A 406 -28.29 -8.40 -10.13
CA SER A 406 -27.97 -7.99 -11.51
C SER A 406 -27.18 -9.05 -12.29
N ARG A 407 -26.86 -10.20 -11.69
CA ARG A 407 -25.97 -11.26 -12.23
C ARG A 407 -24.60 -10.73 -12.67
N LYS A 408 -24.10 -9.73 -11.98
CA LYS A 408 -22.77 -9.14 -12.18
C LYS A 408 -21.78 -9.68 -11.15
N VAL A 409 -20.49 -9.53 -11.44
CA VAL A 409 -19.43 -9.82 -10.49
C VAL A 409 -19.52 -8.85 -9.32
N VAL A 410 -19.34 -9.35 -8.10
CA VAL A 410 -19.47 -8.54 -6.86
C VAL A 410 -18.27 -7.62 -6.58
N THR A 411 -17.27 -7.60 -7.46
CA THR A 411 -16.09 -6.73 -7.33
C THR A 411 -16.45 -5.28 -7.01
N PRO A 412 -15.65 -4.58 -6.19
CA PRO A 412 -14.34 -4.97 -5.64
C PRO A 412 -14.42 -5.93 -4.43
N TYR A 413 -15.61 -6.16 -3.88
CA TYR A 413 -15.82 -7.13 -2.82
C TYR A 413 -15.78 -8.56 -3.35
N CYS A 414 -15.87 -9.53 -2.45
CA CYS A 414 -15.97 -10.94 -2.77
C CYS A 414 -16.90 -11.65 -1.77
N ASP A 415 -17.33 -12.85 -2.09
CA ASP A 415 -18.36 -13.56 -1.33
C ASP A 415 -18.13 -15.07 -1.22
N THR A 416 -16.88 -15.50 -1.49
CA THR A 416 -16.47 -16.91 -1.38
C THR A 416 -15.60 -17.10 -0.15
N VAL A 417 -15.94 -18.09 0.69
CA VAL A 417 -15.14 -18.40 1.87
C VAL A 417 -13.76 -18.87 1.44
N ARG A 418 -12.74 -18.39 2.13
CA ARG A 418 -11.37 -18.85 1.95
C ARG A 418 -11.30 -20.34 2.33
N ALA A 419 -11.03 -21.19 1.35
CA ALA A 419 -10.98 -22.63 1.48
C ALA A 419 -9.58 -23.19 1.19
N THR A 420 -9.37 -24.48 1.51
CA THR A 420 -8.19 -25.24 1.13
C THR A 420 -8.65 -26.42 0.28
N PRO A 421 -8.16 -26.57 -0.97
CA PRO A 421 -7.17 -25.74 -1.66
C PRO A 421 -7.66 -24.31 -1.95
N LEU A 422 -6.73 -23.37 -2.11
CA LEU A 422 -7.07 -21.97 -2.35
C LEU A 422 -7.61 -21.75 -3.77
N GLN A 423 -8.68 -21.02 -3.86
CA GLN A 423 -9.15 -20.47 -5.12
C GLN A 423 -8.52 -19.09 -5.33
N LEU A 424 -7.55 -19.01 -6.24
CA LEU A 424 -6.86 -17.78 -6.57
C LEU A 424 -7.74 -16.92 -7.47
N THR A 425 -7.68 -15.62 -7.25
CA THR A 425 -8.35 -14.59 -8.06
C THR A 425 -7.37 -13.45 -8.35
N CYS A 426 -7.76 -12.46 -9.12
CA CYS A 426 -7.00 -11.24 -9.28
C CYS A 426 -7.52 -10.16 -8.33
N ARG A 427 -6.63 -9.32 -7.83
CA ARG A 427 -7.03 -8.07 -7.19
C ARG A 427 -7.76 -7.17 -8.22
N GLN A 428 -8.55 -6.22 -7.77
CA GLN A 428 -9.38 -5.39 -8.67
C GLN A 428 -8.58 -4.67 -9.76
N ASP A 429 -7.38 -4.18 -9.43
CA ASP A 429 -6.50 -3.50 -10.40
C ASP A 429 -5.75 -4.46 -11.33
N GLN A 430 -5.92 -5.77 -11.14
CA GLN A 430 -5.25 -6.85 -11.86
C GLN A 430 -3.71 -6.80 -11.79
N LEU A 431 -3.15 -6.17 -10.76
CA LEU A 431 -1.70 -6.09 -10.58
C LEU A 431 -1.15 -7.12 -9.58
N ALA A 432 -2.01 -7.87 -8.90
CA ALA A 432 -1.62 -8.93 -7.99
C ALA A 432 -2.55 -10.13 -8.07
N VAL A 433 -1.99 -11.32 -7.84
CA VAL A 433 -2.77 -12.51 -7.49
C VAL A 433 -3.35 -12.32 -6.10
N ALA A 434 -4.60 -12.71 -5.89
CA ALA A 434 -5.36 -12.46 -4.67
C ALA A 434 -6.15 -13.70 -4.23
N VAL A 435 -6.67 -13.64 -3.01
CA VAL A 435 -7.68 -14.57 -2.49
C VAL A 435 -8.82 -13.78 -1.89
N CYS A 436 -10.03 -14.29 -1.95
CA CYS A 436 -11.12 -13.71 -1.17
C CYS A 436 -10.81 -13.87 0.30
N ASN A 437 -10.82 -12.77 1.05
CA ASN A 437 -10.44 -12.75 2.46
C ASN A 437 -11.61 -13.05 3.41
N LEU A 438 -12.76 -13.51 2.90
CA LEU A 438 -13.91 -13.92 3.72
C LEU A 438 -13.53 -15.13 4.58
N GLN A 439 -13.61 -14.98 5.91
CA GLN A 439 -13.23 -16.00 6.88
C GLN A 439 -14.20 -16.09 8.05
N LYS A 440 -14.10 -17.18 8.82
CA LYS A 440 -14.82 -17.37 10.08
C LYS A 440 -14.01 -16.80 11.25
N TYR A 441 -14.66 -16.01 12.08
CA TYR A 441 -14.12 -15.51 13.35
C TYR A 441 -14.47 -16.47 14.50
N PRO A 442 -13.71 -16.45 15.61
CA PRO A 442 -13.99 -17.27 16.79
C PRO A 442 -15.33 -16.94 17.48
N GLN A 443 -15.79 -15.70 17.31
CA GLN A 443 -17.05 -15.17 17.87
C GLN A 443 -17.85 -14.49 16.78
N ASP A 444 -19.13 -14.25 17.05
CA ASP A 444 -19.98 -13.47 16.17
C ASP A 444 -19.42 -12.04 16.05
N LEU A 445 -19.44 -11.51 14.84
CA LEU A 445 -19.09 -10.11 14.59
C LEU A 445 -20.11 -9.17 15.24
N PRO A 446 -19.72 -7.94 15.57
CA PRO A 446 -20.67 -6.91 15.97
C PRO A 446 -21.79 -6.81 14.92
N LEU A 447 -23.01 -6.50 15.38
CA LEU A 447 -24.19 -6.53 14.52
C LEU A 447 -24.04 -5.69 13.25
N ASP A 448 -23.43 -4.52 13.35
CA ASP A 448 -23.21 -3.57 12.26
C ASP A 448 -22.34 -4.13 11.14
N TYR A 449 -21.57 -5.17 11.40
CA TYR A 449 -20.62 -5.80 10.47
C TYR A 449 -21.03 -7.20 10.03
N GLN A 450 -22.28 -7.62 10.29
CA GLN A 450 -22.84 -8.87 9.79
C GLN A 450 -23.54 -8.64 8.46
N TYR A 451 -22.88 -8.98 7.35
CA TYR A 451 -23.34 -8.61 6.00
C TYR A 451 -24.02 -9.72 5.21
N PHE A 452 -23.97 -10.97 5.67
CA PHE A 452 -24.44 -12.10 4.85
C PHE A 452 -25.72 -12.73 5.42
N ASP A 453 -26.72 -12.88 4.57
CA ASP A 453 -27.90 -13.70 4.86
C ASP A 453 -27.67 -15.16 4.50
N HIS A 454 -26.83 -15.40 3.49
CA HIS A 454 -26.46 -16.73 3.02
C HIS A 454 -25.01 -16.73 2.50
N ILE A 455 -24.23 -17.74 2.92
CA ILE A 455 -22.91 -18.05 2.38
C ILE A 455 -22.94 -19.52 1.95
N PRO A 456 -22.54 -19.88 0.70
CA PRO A 456 -22.51 -21.26 0.23
C PRO A 456 -21.70 -22.15 1.19
N ASP A 457 -22.20 -23.34 1.46
CA ASP A 457 -21.58 -24.37 2.32
C ASP A 457 -21.36 -23.96 3.80
N VAL A 458 -21.96 -22.83 4.24
CA VAL A 458 -21.91 -22.37 5.63
C VAL A 458 -23.27 -22.56 6.31
N SER A 459 -23.26 -23.12 7.52
CA SER A 459 -24.48 -23.25 8.34
C SER A 459 -25.05 -21.86 8.69
N VAL A 460 -26.38 -21.73 8.62
CA VAL A 460 -27.08 -20.47 8.98
C VAL A 460 -26.72 -19.99 10.39
N ARG A 461 -26.41 -20.92 11.31
CA ARG A 461 -26.02 -20.61 12.69
C ARG A 461 -24.66 -19.93 12.79
N ASP A 462 -23.77 -20.21 11.84
CA ASP A 462 -22.39 -19.71 11.85
C ASP A 462 -22.23 -18.42 11.05
N ILE A 463 -23.21 -18.02 10.24
CA ILE A 463 -23.07 -16.87 9.33
C ILE A 463 -22.72 -15.57 10.05
N ALA A 464 -23.21 -15.35 11.28
CA ALA A 464 -22.91 -14.17 12.09
C ALA A 464 -21.42 -13.99 12.43
N SER A 465 -20.66 -15.08 12.40
CA SER A 465 -19.21 -15.07 12.66
C SER A 465 -18.35 -14.96 11.38
N TYR A 466 -18.94 -14.71 10.20
CA TYR A 466 -18.19 -14.56 8.96
C TYR A 466 -18.08 -13.11 8.50
N GLY A 467 -16.87 -12.70 8.13
CA GLY A 467 -16.56 -11.39 7.55
C GLY A 467 -15.20 -11.37 6.88
N GLY A 468 -14.86 -10.26 6.26
CA GLY A 468 -13.54 -10.05 5.69
C GLY A 468 -12.45 -10.04 6.75
N ALA A 469 -11.26 -10.50 6.41
CA ALA A 469 -10.14 -10.63 7.35
C ALA A 469 -9.53 -9.30 7.82
N VAL A 470 -9.95 -8.17 7.26
CA VAL A 470 -9.43 -6.84 7.56
C VAL A 470 -10.48 -6.05 8.34
N GLU A 471 -10.25 -5.89 9.64
CA GLU A 471 -11.15 -5.17 10.54
C GLU A 471 -11.40 -3.74 10.07
N ILE A 472 -10.35 -2.99 9.82
CA ILE A 472 -10.44 -1.58 9.38
C ILE A 472 -11.01 -1.40 7.96
N ALA A 473 -11.41 -2.46 7.26
CA ALA A 473 -12.25 -2.38 6.07
C ALA A 473 -13.72 -2.68 6.41
N ASP A 474 -14.15 -2.35 7.62
CA ASP A 474 -15.48 -2.64 8.16
C ASP A 474 -15.84 -4.13 8.08
N TYR A 475 -14.87 -5.02 8.15
CA TYR A 475 -15.05 -6.47 7.91
C TYR A 475 -15.69 -6.82 6.56
N CYS A 476 -15.69 -5.90 5.59
CA CYS A 476 -16.15 -6.17 4.23
C CYS A 476 -15.15 -7.07 3.51
N PRO A 477 -15.57 -8.21 2.96
CA PRO A 477 -14.66 -9.12 2.29
C PRO A 477 -14.29 -8.63 0.89
N PHE A 478 -13.02 -8.75 0.54
CA PHE A 478 -12.50 -8.37 -0.77
C PHE A 478 -11.37 -9.30 -1.23
N SER A 479 -11.06 -9.23 -2.53
CA SER A 479 -9.93 -9.95 -3.11
C SER A 479 -8.63 -9.30 -2.67
N GLN A 480 -7.98 -9.92 -1.68
CA GLN A 480 -6.79 -9.41 -1.01
C GLN A 480 -5.53 -10.12 -1.51
N GLU A 481 -4.49 -9.35 -1.81
CA GLU A 481 -3.16 -9.87 -2.09
C GLU A 481 -2.56 -10.54 -0.85
N PHE A 482 -1.55 -11.37 -1.06
CA PHE A 482 -0.92 -12.17 -0.01
C PHE A 482 0.56 -12.41 -0.27
N SER A 483 1.25 -13.00 0.69
CA SER A 483 2.63 -13.44 0.56
C SER A 483 2.73 -14.95 0.76
N TRP A 484 3.61 -15.59 -0.03
CA TRP A 484 3.96 -17.00 0.17
C TRP A 484 5.05 -17.11 1.22
N HIS A 485 4.83 -17.99 2.18
CA HIS A 485 5.77 -18.34 3.22
C HIS A 485 6.07 -19.84 3.16
N LEU A 486 7.31 -20.23 3.42
CA LEU A 486 7.72 -21.60 3.56
C LEU A 486 8.29 -21.81 4.97
N SER A 487 7.68 -22.70 5.76
CA SER A 487 8.09 -22.93 7.16
C SER A 487 8.13 -21.64 8.01
N GLY A 488 7.23 -20.68 7.72
CA GLY A 488 7.19 -19.37 8.37
C GLY A 488 8.10 -18.30 7.75
N GLU A 489 9.02 -18.66 6.86
CA GLU A 489 9.88 -17.71 6.19
C GLU A 489 9.24 -17.14 4.94
N TYR A 490 9.29 -15.81 4.80
CA TYR A 490 8.85 -15.10 3.61
C TYR A 490 9.62 -15.56 2.36
N GLN A 491 8.90 -15.86 1.30
CA GLN A 491 9.48 -16.27 0.02
C GLN A 491 9.31 -15.18 -1.05
N ARG A 492 8.06 -14.78 -1.30
CA ARG A 492 7.67 -13.80 -2.31
C ARG A 492 6.28 -13.26 -2.01
N ASN A 493 5.93 -12.14 -2.58
CA ASN A 493 4.55 -11.64 -2.55
C ASN A 493 3.84 -11.86 -3.91
N SER A 494 2.56 -11.56 -3.95
CA SER A 494 1.70 -11.82 -5.10
C SER A 494 1.64 -10.68 -6.12
N TYR A 495 2.43 -9.61 -5.94
CA TYR A 495 2.44 -8.46 -6.84
C TYR A 495 3.17 -8.79 -8.15
N CYS A 496 2.45 -8.76 -9.28
CA CYS A 496 2.93 -9.25 -10.57
C CYS A 496 4.10 -8.44 -11.14
N ARG A 497 4.17 -7.13 -10.84
CA ARG A 497 5.13 -6.22 -11.48
C ARG A 497 6.55 -6.23 -10.90
N VAL A 498 6.79 -7.02 -9.88
CA VAL A 498 8.10 -7.18 -9.24
C VAL A 498 8.74 -8.47 -9.72
N GLN A 499 9.84 -8.37 -10.43
CA GLN A 499 10.53 -9.53 -11.03
C GLN A 499 11.07 -10.51 -9.98
N GLU A 500 11.46 -9.99 -8.80
CA GLU A 500 11.94 -10.79 -7.67
C GLU A 500 10.86 -11.69 -7.05
N ASN A 501 9.59 -11.49 -7.43
CA ASN A 501 8.48 -12.39 -7.07
C ASN A 501 8.36 -13.60 -8.00
N GLN A 502 9.20 -13.71 -9.04
CA GLN A 502 9.20 -14.86 -9.94
C GLN A 502 9.41 -16.17 -9.14
N PRO A 503 8.48 -17.14 -9.19
CA PRO A 503 8.68 -18.42 -8.54
C PRO A 503 9.81 -19.22 -9.21
N ASP A 504 10.48 -20.05 -8.44
CA ASP A 504 11.38 -21.06 -8.97
C ASP A 504 10.66 -21.93 -10.01
N TRP A 505 11.36 -22.38 -11.06
CA TRP A 505 10.76 -23.13 -12.16
C TRP A 505 9.97 -24.37 -11.70
N TRP A 506 10.42 -25.07 -10.63
CA TRP A 506 9.74 -26.27 -10.09
C TRP A 506 8.52 -25.94 -9.22
N ARG A 507 8.28 -24.68 -8.91
CA ARG A 507 7.09 -24.16 -8.20
C ARG A 507 6.20 -23.32 -9.11
N ASN A 508 6.62 -23.12 -10.36
CA ASN A 508 5.88 -22.32 -11.33
C ASN A 508 4.87 -23.19 -12.09
N TYR A 509 3.85 -23.65 -11.42
CA TYR A 509 2.86 -24.56 -12.00
C TYR A 509 1.99 -23.94 -13.10
N GLY A 510 1.82 -22.62 -13.10
CA GLY A 510 1.03 -21.87 -14.08
C GLY A 510 1.84 -21.32 -15.26
N ALA A 511 3.14 -21.64 -15.38
CA ALA A 511 4.06 -20.99 -16.32
C ALA A 511 4.02 -19.46 -16.20
N GLU A 512 3.88 -18.95 -14.98
CA GLU A 512 3.77 -17.53 -14.65
C GLU A 512 5.06 -16.78 -14.98
N GLN A 513 4.91 -15.49 -15.26
CA GLN A 513 6.01 -14.56 -15.47
C GLN A 513 5.74 -13.27 -14.73
N TYR A 514 6.65 -12.91 -13.81
CA TYR A 514 6.63 -11.68 -13.04
C TYR A 514 7.59 -10.65 -13.66
N GLY A 515 7.27 -9.37 -13.56
CA GLY A 515 8.08 -8.28 -14.07
C GLY A 515 7.27 -7.03 -14.39
N PRO A 516 7.90 -5.91 -14.78
CA PRO A 516 7.25 -4.60 -14.92
C PRO A 516 6.01 -4.58 -15.84
N ASP A 517 5.98 -5.47 -16.83
CA ASP A 517 4.90 -5.58 -17.81
C ASP A 517 3.91 -6.69 -17.49
N SER A 518 4.01 -7.32 -16.31
CA SER A 518 3.14 -8.45 -15.94
C SER A 518 1.90 -8.00 -15.20
N VAL A 519 0.79 -8.69 -15.46
CA VAL A 519 -0.51 -8.49 -14.85
C VAL A 519 -1.12 -9.82 -14.43
N CYS A 520 -2.08 -9.77 -13.51
CA CYS A 520 -2.84 -10.94 -13.10
C CYS A 520 -3.92 -11.26 -14.13
N LEU A 521 -3.95 -12.50 -14.61
CA LEU A 521 -4.99 -13.02 -15.50
C LEU A 521 -5.69 -14.22 -14.86
N TYR A 522 -6.99 -14.34 -15.14
CA TYR A 522 -7.78 -15.48 -14.69
C TYR A 522 -7.44 -16.74 -15.48
N GLN A 523 -7.38 -17.87 -14.78
CA GLN A 523 -7.26 -19.20 -15.33
C GLN A 523 -8.65 -19.85 -15.36
N LYS A 524 -9.10 -20.31 -16.53
CA LYS A 524 -10.38 -21.02 -16.66
C LYS A 524 -10.31 -22.44 -16.13
N THR A 525 -9.11 -23.04 -16.18
CA THR A 525 -8.79 -24.38 -15.66
C THR A 525 -7.41 -24.34 -15.00
N ALA A 526 -7.17 -25.20 -14.03
CA ALA A 526 -5.82 -25.43 -13.51
C ALA A 526 -4.86 -25.77 -14.65
N PHE A 527 -3.65 -25.26 -14.58
CA PHE A 527 -2.58 -25.70 -15.48
C PHE A 527 -2.14 -27.11 -15.15
N ILE A 528 -1.85 -27.88 -16.18
CA ILE A 528 -1.33 -29.23 -16.10
C ILE A 528 0.11 -29.21 -16.62
N MET A 529 1.06 -29.65 -15.83
CA MET A 529 2.44 -29.88 -16.24
C MET A 529 2.60 -31.35 -16.62
N GLU A 530 3.06 -31.60 -17.84
CA GLU A 530 3.19 -32.95 -18.38
C GLU A 530 4.59 -33.21 -18.96
N GLN A 531 5.13 -34.37 -18.63
CA GLN A 531 6.21 -35.04 -19.34
C GLN A 531 5.66 -36.37 -19.83
N CYS A 532 6.40 -37.09 -20.70
CA CYS A 532 5.92 -38.34 -21.27
C CYS A 532 5.35 -39.34 -20.27
N THR A 533 5.92 -39.40 -19.06
CA THR A 533 5.53 -40.36 -18.01
C THR A 533 5.05 -39.73 -16.71
N ARG A 534 5.00 -38.40 -16.67
CA ARG A 534 4.65 -37.67 -15.44
C ARG A 534 3.63 -36.59 -15.73
N ARG A 535 2.66 -36.47 -14.83
CA ARG A 535 1.64 -35.44 -14.88
C ARG A 535 1.50 -34.80 -13.50
N MET A 536 1.47 -33.47 -13.42
CA MET A 536 1.34 -32.70 -12.18
C MET A 536 0.30 -31.62 -12.37
N THR A 537 -0.49 -31.38 -11.32
CA THR A 537 -1.46 -30.29 -11.24
C THR A 537 -1.33 -29.67 -9.86
N TYR A 538 -1.33 -28.37 -9.78
CA TYR A 538 -1.32 -27.69 -8.49
C TYR A 538 -2.76 -27.45 -8.01
N PRO A 539 -3.06 -27.75 -6.75
CA PRO A 539 -4.42 -27.63 -6.24
C PRO A 539 -4.89 -26.18 -6.08
N ASP A 540 -3.98 -25.25 -5.77
CA ASP A 540 -4.26 -23.82 -5.65
C ASP A 540 -4.16 -23.18 -7.04
N TRP A 541 -5.29 -22.82 -7.62
CA TRP A 541 -5.35 -22.24 -8.96
C TRP A 541 -6.50 -21.24 -9.08
N GLY A 542 -6.62 -20.57 -10.22
CA GLY A 542 -7.69 -19.62 -10.56
C GLY A 542 -7.17 -18.34 -11.20
N SER A 543 -5.94 -17.95 -10.91
CA SER A 543 -5.27 -16.82 -11.55
C SER A 543 -3.74 -16.95 -11.44
N GLY A 544 -3.02 -16.14 -12.23
CA GLY A 544 -1.56 -16.08 -12.21
C GLY A 544 -1.06 -14.83 -12.89
N CYS A 545 0.24 -14.53 -12.73
CA CYS A 545 0.88 -13.37 -13.34
C CYS A 545 1.45 -13.72 -14.73
N TYR A 546 1.15 -12.89 -15.74
CA TYR A 546 1.61 -13.08 -17.12
C TYR A 546 2.04 -11.75 -17.73
N LYS A 547 3.11 -11.79 -18.52
CA LYS A 547 3.58 -10.62 -19.26
C LYS A 547 2.55 -10.22 -20.31
N MET A 548 2.36 -8.92 -20.48
CA MET A 548 1.40 -8.34 -21.39
C MET A 548 2.01 -7.16 -22.16
N SER A 549 1.57 -6.96 -23.38
CA SER A 549 1.90 -5.79 -24.18
C SER A 549 0.70 -5.28 -24.95
N CYS A 550 0.69 -3.96 -25.19
CA CYS A 550 -0.33 -3.27 -26.00
C CYS A 550 0.22 -2.97 -27.38
N SER A 551 -0.59 -3.21 -28.41
CA SER A 551 -0.27 -2.85 -29.79
C SER A 551 -1.48 -2.22 -30.47
N THR A 552 -1.30 -1.72 -31.69
CA THR A 552 -2.40 -1.24 -32.55
C THR A 552 -3.41 -2.33 -32.90
N HIS A 553 -3.02 -3.61 -32.74
CA HIS A 553 -3.87 -4.77 -33.00
C HIS A 553 -4.57 -5.31 -31.75
N GLY A 554 -4.38 -4.64 -30.58
CA GLY A 554 -4.97 -5.02 -29.32
C GLY A 554 -3.96 -5.49 -28.28
N LEU A 555 -4.41 -6.39 -27.43
CA LEU A 555 -3.68 -6.91 -26.30
C LEU A 555 -2.98 -8.23 -26.64
N THR A 556 -1.69 -8.32 -26.35
CA THR A 556 -0.92 -9.57 -26.47
C THR A 556 -0.51 -10.05 -25.09
N VAL A 557 -0.80 -11.31 -24.79
CA VAL A 557 -0.39 -12.01 -23.55
C VAL A 557 0.78 -12.94 -23.91
N TRP A 558 1.79 -12.93 -23.07
CA TRP A 558 2.95 -13.81 -23.21
C TRP A 558 2.90 -14.88 -22.09
N VAL A 559 3.04 -16.12 -22.51
CA VAL A 559 3.26 -17.24 -21.60
C VAL A 559 4.64 -17.80 -21.91
N GLN A 560 5.60 -17.47 -21.04
CA GLN A 560 7.02 -17.61 -21.33
C GLN A 560 7.36 -16.89 -22.65
N ASP A 561 8.02 -17.55 -23.58
CA ASP A 561 8.43 -16.97 -24.89
C ASP A 561 7.34 -17.05 -25.97
N THR A 562 6.12 -17.48 -25.61
CA THR A 562 5.04 -17.69 -26.57
C THR A 562 3.97 -16.61 -26.43
N GLU A 563 3.66 -15.93 -27.54
CA GLU A 563 2.62 -14.91 -27.60
C GLU A 563 1.23 -15.46 -27.92
N PHE A 564 0.22 -14.84 -27.33
CA PHE A 564 -1.20 -15.12 -27.54
C PHE A 564 -1.96 -13.80 -27.70
N GLN A 565 -2.72 -13.67 -28.79
CA GLN A 565 -3.51 -12.46 -29.03
C GLN A 565 -4.84 -12.51 -28.27
N CYS A 566 -5.07 -11.51 -27.43
CA CYS A 566 -6.35 -11.24 -26.81
C CYS A 566 -7.14 -10.27 -27.68
N VAL A 567 -8.05 -10.82 -28.46
CA VAL A 567 -8.87 -10.07 -29.41
C VAL A 567 -10.19 -9.61 -28.80
N HIS A 568 -10.80 -10.46 -27.99
CA HIS A 568 -12.08 -10.17 -27.33
C HIS A 568 -12.01 -10.36 -25.84
N THR A 569 -12.71 -9.51 -25.10
CA THR A 569 -12.90 -9.69 -23.64
C THR A 569 -13.54 -11.03 -23.34
N GLY A 570 -12.97 -11.79 -22.42
CA GLY A 570 -13.45 -13.13 -22.05
C GLY A 570 -13.06 -14.25 -23.02
N GLN A 571 -12.30 -13.95 -24.08
CA GLN A 571 -11.75 -14.97 -24.98
C GLN A 571 -10.90 -15.97 -24.20
N LEU A 572 -11.06 -17.26 -24.53
CA LEU A 572 -10.29 -18.34 -23.91
C LEU A 572 -9.04 -18.63 -24.72
N LEU A 573 -7.87 -18.34 -24.14
CA LEU A 573 -6.57 -18.67 -24.71
C LEU A 573 -6.18 -20.08 -24.29
N ARG A 574 -6.13 -21.02 -25.23
CA ARG A 574 -5.61 -22.37 -25.00
C ARG A 574 -4.10 -22.35 -25.05
N VAL A 575 -3.48 -22.43 -23.87
CA VAL A 575 -2.03 -22.43 -23.69
C VAL A 575 -1.51 -23.85 -23.80
N SER A 576 -0.51 -24.07 -24.66
CA SER A 576 0.32 -25.27 -24.69
C SER A 576 1.73 -24.80 -25.00
N VAL A 577 2.62 -24.80 -23.99
CA VAL A 577 4.00 -24.30 -24.09
C VAL A 577 4.97 -25.29 -23.45
N ARG A 578 6.18 -25.41 -23.99
CA ARG A 578 7.25 -26.26 -23.44
C ARG A 578 8.29 -25.40 -22.72
N VAL A 579 8.56 -25.74 -21.47
CA VAL A 579 9.56 -25.07 -20.62
C VAL A 579 10.33 -26.15 -19.85
N ASN A 580 11.64 -26.18 -19.97
CA ASN A 580 12.51 -27.13 -19.24
C ASN A 580 12.01 -28.60 -19.32
N ASP A 581 11.71 -29.08 -20.54
CA ASP A 581 11.19 -30.43 -20.83
C ASP A 581 9.78 -30.74 -20.28
N TRP A 582 9.12 -29.78 -19.66
CA TRP A 582 7.71 -29.87 -19.26
C TRP A 582 6.82 -29.16 -20.28
N VAL A 583 5.69 -29.78 -20.61
CA VAL A 583 4.61 -29.14 -21.37
C VAL A 583 3.57 -28.63 -20.38
N TYR A 584 3.30 -27.34 -20.45
CA TYR A 584 2.27 -26.67 -19.66
C TYR A 584 1.01 -26.50 -20.50
N ASN A 585 -0.06 -27.13 -20.09
CA ASN A 585 -1.37 -27.05 -20.73
C ASN A 585 -2.37 -26.36 -19.80
N GLY A 586 -3.00 -25.28 -20.25
CA GLY A 586 -3.96 -24.52 -19.48
C GLY A 586 -4.83 -23.61 -20.33
N VAL A 587 -5.74 -22.89 -19.67
CA VAL A 587 -6.64 -21.95 -20.36
C VAL A 587 -6.65 -20.63 -19.59
N LEU A 588 -6.23 -19.55 -20.24
CA LEU A 588 -6.31 -18.19 -19.71
C LEU A 588 -7.54 -17.46 -20.26
N VAL A 589 -8.03 -16.49 -19.50
CA VAL A 589 -9.16 -15.63 -19.90
C VAL A 589 -8.62 -14.25 -20.25
N CYS A 590 -8.92 -13.77 -21.45
CA CYS A 590 -8.53 -12.44 -21.90
C CYS A 590 -9.27 -11.35 -21.11
N PRO A 591 -8.56 -10.36 -20.57
CA PRO A 591 -9.16 -9.17 -19.97
C PRO A 591 -9.72 -8.23 -21.05
N ALA A 592 -10.39 -7.15 -20.64
CA ALA A 592 -10.74 -6.08 -21.56
C ALA A 592 -9.49 -5.30 -21.96
N CYS A 593 -9.32 -5.03 -23.25
CA CYS A 593 -8.21 -4.24 -23.76
C CYS A 593 -8.15 -2.85 -23.11
N SER A 594 -9.29 -2.21 -22.91
CA SER A 594 -9.44 -0.89 -22.31
C SER A 594 -8.95 -0.79 -20.84
N ASP A 595 -8.83 -1.92 -20.16
CA ASP A 595 -8.36 -1.92 -18.77
C ASP A 595 -6.85 -1.63 -18.67
N PHE A 596 -6.11 -1.96 -19.74
CA PHE A 596 -4.65 -1.89 -19.77
C PHE A 596 -4.07 -0.99 -20.84
N CYS A 597 -4.74 -0.87 -22.00
CA CYS A 597 -4.22 -0.19 -23.18
C CYS A 597 -4.94 1.13 -23.43
N SER A 598 -4.18 2.17 -23.74
CA SER A 598 -4.73 3.48 -24.09
C SER A 598 -5.42 3.52 -25.46
N ALA A 599 -5.03 2.62 -26.37
CA ALA A 599 -5.65 2.45 -27.68
C ALA A 599 -6.02 0.98 -27.89
N CYS A 600 -7.30 0.72 -28.19
CA CYS A 600 -7.82 -0.61 -28.49
C CYS A 600 -8.49 -0.63 -29.86
N PRO A 601 -8.41 -1.75 -30.61
CA PRO A 601 -9.10 -1.90 -31.87
C PRO A 601 -10.60 -1.75 -31.69
N LEU A 602 -11.26 -1.16 -32.69
CA LEU A 602 -12.73 -1.09 -32.71
C LEU A 602 -13.32 -2.51 -32.88
N PRO A 603 -14.50 -2.80 -32.30
CA PRO A 603 -15.13 -4.13 -32.39
C PRO A 603 -15.27 -4.67 -33.84
N GLN A 604 -15.48 -3.78 -34.82
CA GLN A 604 -15.59 -4.13 -36.23
C GLN A 604 -14.25 -4.54 -36.89
N GLN A 605 -13.13 -4.19 -36.27
CA GLN A 605 -11.77 -4.48 -36.78
C GLN A 605 -11.21 -5.77 -36.20
N LEU A 606 -11.94 -6.42 -35.28
CA LEU A 606 -11.47 -7.61 -34.60
C LEU A 606 -11.70 -8.87 -35.43
N PRO A 607 -10.69 -9.76 -35.58
CA PRO A 607 -10.86 -11.02 -36.26
C PRO A 607 -11.84 -11.95 -35.53
N PRO A 608 -12.48 -12.90 -36.22
CA PRO A 608 -13.39 -13.84 -35.58
C PRO A 608 -12.67 -14.77 -34.59
N LEU A 609 -13.38 -15.18 -33.53
CA LEU A 609 -12.87 -15.98 -32.39
C LEU A 609 -12.18 -17.29 -32.76
N ASN A 610 -12.39 -17.83 -33.97
CA ASN A 610 -11.91 -19.16 -34.38
C ASN A 610 -10.40 -19.18 -34.81
N SER A 611 -9.71 -18.06 -34.85
CA SER A 611 -8.35 -17.93 -35.41
C SER A 611 -7.21 -18.33 -34.45
N THR A 612 -7.50 -18.71 -33.19
CA THR A 612 -6.47 -18.86 -32.13
C THR A 612 -6.26 -20.30 -31.66
N ARG A 613 -6.62 -21.31 -32.45
CA ARG A 613 -6.48 -22.73 -32.07
C ARG A 613 -5.02 -23.18 -32.31
N ARG A 614 -4.20 -23.22 -31.24
CA ARG A 614 -2.89 -23.90 -31.31
C ARG A 614 -3.07 -25.41 -31.15
N VAL A 615 -2.24 -26.17 -31.89
CA VAL A 615 -2.15 -27.62 -31.75
C VAL A 615 -1.48 -27.93 -30.39
N PRO A 616 -2.05 -28.80 -29.55
CA PRO A 616 -1.39 -29.22 -28.32
C PRO A 616 -0.02 -29.84 -28.61
N ILE A 617 0.97 -29.49 -27.78
CA ILE A 617 2.31 -30.07 -27.85
C ILE A 617 2.23 -31.48 -27.25
N ASP A 618 2.73 -32.49 -27.98
CA ASP A 618 2.90 -33.85 -27.44
C ASP A 618 4.02 -33.87 -26.37
N PRO A 619 3.74 -34.18 -25.11
CA PRO A 619 4.74 -34.23 -24.05
C PRO A 619 5.83 -35.27 -24.29
N CYS A 620 5.56 -36.30 -25.15
CA CYS A 620 6.50 -37.35 -25.49
C CYS A 620 7.36 -37.01 -26.72
N SER A 621 7.02 -35.97 -27.49
CA SER A 621 7.87 -35.51 -28.59
C SER A 621 9.13 -34.88 -28.01
N SER A 622 10.26 -35.60 -28.06
CA SER A 622 11.57 -35.05 -27.72
C SER A 622 11.95 -33.96 -28.73
N SER A 623 12.58 -32.87 -28.27
CA SER A 623 13.18 -31.81 -29.08
C SER A 623 14.46 -32.29 -29.82
N SER A 624 14.62 -33.60 -30.02
CA SER A 624 15.82 -34.27 -30.52
C SER A 624 15.96 -34.30 -32.04
N SER A 625 15.45 -33.29 -32.77
CA SER A 625 15.78 -33.17 -34.22
C SER A 625 17.24 -32.83 -34.46
N LEU A 626 17.96 -32.24 -33.50
CA LEU A 626 19.40 -31.92 -33.62
C LEU A 626 20.32 -33.13 -33.46
N VAL A 627 19.95 -34.11 -32.63
CA VAL A 627 20.79 -35.31 -32.42
C VAL A 627 20.68 -36.25 -33.61
N VAL A 628 19.51 -36.43 -34.20
CA VAL A 628 19.31 -37.27 -35.39
C VAL A 628 20.01 -36.67 -36.60
N THR A 629 19.96 -35.34 -36.78
CA THR A 629 20.72 -34.65 -37.84
C THR A 629 22.23 -34.75 -37.65
N LEU A 630 22.72 -34.68 -36.40
CA LEU A 630 24.16 -34.85 -36.11
C LEU A 630 24.61 -36.28 -36.36
N TRP A 631 23.81 -37.31 -36.00
CA TRP A 631 24.08 -38.71 -36.29
C TRP A 631 24.04 -39.01 -37.80
N LEU A 632 23.06 -38.43 -38.52
CA LEU A 632 22.98 -38.55 -39.97
C LEU A 632 24.13 -37.82 -40.68
N LEU A 633 24.63 -36.69 -40.18
CA LEU A 633 25.81 -36.00 -40.66
C LEU A 633 27.09 -36.79 -40.37
N LEU A 634 27.21 -37.39 -39.17
CA LEU A 634 28.35 -38.25 -38.83
C LEU A 634 28.38 -39.54 -39.66
N LEU A 635 27.22 -40.18 -39.91
CA LEU A 635 27.13 -41.36 -40.79
C LEU A 635 27.47 -41.04 -42.25
N ASN A 636 27.23 -39.83 -42.75
CA ASN A 636 27.61 -39.39 -44.09
C ASN A 636 29.10 -38.98 -44.20
N LEU A 637 29.79 -38.72 -43.08
CA LEU A 637 31.24 -38.43 -43.06
C LEU A 637 32.10 -39.69 -43.00
N ILE A 638 31.58 -40.84 -42.57
CA ILE A 638 32.30 -42.13 -42.49
C ILE A 638 32.80 -42.62 -43.89
N PRO A 639 31.99 -42.53 -44.96
CA PRO A 639 32.51 -42.93 -46.34
C PRO A 639 33.59 -42.00 -46.85
N LEU A 640 33.54 -40.68 -46.50
CA LEU A 640 34.56 -39.71 -46.93
C LEU A 640 35.90 -39.92 -46.21
N LEU A 641 35.91 -40.31 -44.95
CA LEU A 641 37.11 -40.67 -44.20
C LEU A 641 37.69 -42.01 -44.61
N ALA A 642 36.87 -43.02 -44.97
CA ALA A 642 37.29 -44.28 -45.47
C ALA A 642 37.95 -44.16 -46.90
N GLY A 643 37.42 -43.23 -47.74
CA GLY A 643 38.02 -42.90 -49.05
C GLY A 643 39.39 -42.21 -48.94
N PHE A 644 39.63 -41.41 -47.93
CA PHE A 644 40.91 -40.73 -47.70
C PHE A 644 42.01 -41.68 -47.18
N ILE A 645 41.63 -42.69 -46.37
CA ILE A 645 42.59 -43.70 -45.86
C ILE A 645 43.01 -44.67 -46.93
N LEU A 646 42.19 -44.92 -47.94
CA LEU A 646 42.57 -45.77 -49.12
C LEU A 646 43.41 -45.03 -50.18
N CYS A 647 43.44 -43.70 -50.21
CA CYS A 647 44.23 -42.88 -51.09
C CYS A 647 45.68 -42.60 -50.63
N VAL A 648 45.98 -42.90 -49.34
CA VAL A 648 47.33 -42.69 -48.75
C VAL A 648 48.16 -44.00 -48.71
N ARG A 649 47.64 -45.11 -49.29
CA ARG A 649 48.33 -46.42 -49.36
C ARG A 649 48.51 -46.94 -50.78
N ASN A 650 48.83 -46.07 -51.75
CA ASN A 650 49.41 -46.42 -53.00
C ASN A 650 50.50 -45.42 -53.37
#